data_b61c434502d159e958c396d5ed7fe8f1
#
_entry.id   b61c434502d159e958c396d5ed7fe8f1
#
_cell.length_a   1.000
_cell.length_b   1.000
_cell.length_c   1.000
_cell.angle_alpha   90.00
_cell.angle_beta   90.00
_cell.angle_gamma   90.00
#
_symmetry.space_group_name_H-M   'P 1'
#
loop_
_entity.id
_entity.type
_entity.pdbx_description
1 polymer ?
#
loop_
_entity_poly.entity_id
_entity_poly.type
_entity_poly.pdbx_seq_one_letter_code
_entity_poly.pdbx_strand_id
1 'polypeptide(L)'
;MADLNTDIRYIKGIGETRAKALHKLGIATLGDLLSYFPRRWEDRTLERPIRELPVGEYACVRAMLAGDPTASRIAGGRTLVKVRAVDSSGVLDVAFFNQEYRKTSLHKGETYIFYGKVEGDLLRRRMTNPLLEPEGRQLLTGRIMPIYPLTAGITQSRLAEAMRQGLDACRDLLPDALPDAVRQAHHLCYAGYAYENIHFPTSPEALDIARRRLVFEELFVLACGLRLLRARRETGHGPACENVALTPFYDALPFALTNAQRRAVEQAVSDMTSGRPMNRLCQGDVGSGKTMVAAACVWFAAQNGWQSALMAPTEILAHQHYGNLSPLFARFGLHCALLTGSTRAKERREILAGLSDGSIDLCIGTHALLTEDVQYARLGLVITDEQHRFGVDQRAALSKKAASPHMLVLSATPIPRTLALIIYGDLDVSVIDELPPGRQKVDTFAVGEKYRQRLNAFIRKQVTEGHQVFIVCPLVGEDDHLPDERKAVTAYAQKLQDEVFPDLRVAVLHGRMKVKEKESVMAAFAAGDSDILVSTTVVEVGVDVPNANLMVVENAERFGLSQLHQLRGRVGRGSAKSWCVLLSDSDNEDTRRRLKVLTQTNDGFKISEEDLRLRGPGDFFGQRQHGLPTLKAADLSCDMRLLEEAQSAANDLLDGDPALSDPAHALLRRRIDRLFAVNEGGLN
;
A
#
# COMPACT_ATOMS: atom_id res chain seq x y z
N MET A 1 -39.43 5.52 -16.39
CA MET A 1 -38.44 6.54 -16.02
C MET A 1 -37.12 5.83 -15.86
N ALA A 2 -36.03 6.42 -16.32
CA ALA A 2 -34.70 5.87 -16.06
C ALA A 2 -34.40 5.94 -14.56
N ASP A 3 -33.80 4.89 -13.99
CA ASP A 3 -33.32 4.84 -12.62
C ASP A 3 -31.82 4.47 -12.59
N LEU A 4 -31.20 4.42 -11.42
CA LEU A 4 -29.78 4.10 -11.28
C LEU A 4 -29.42 2.68 -11.73
N ASN A 5 -30.39 1.75 -11.80
CA ASN A 5 -30.18 0.38 -12.27
C ASN A 5 -30.46 0.22 -13.77
N THR A 6 -30.87 1.30 -14.44
CA THR A 6 -31.12 1.29 -15.90
C THR A 6 -29.82 0.94 -16.63
N ASP A 7 -29.90 -0.03 -17.55
CA ASP A 7 -28.77 -0.46 -18.36
C ASP A 7 -28.23 0.68 -19.22
N ILE A 8 -26.93 0.79 -19.32
CA ILE A 8 -26.20 1.85 -20.03
C ILE A 8 -26.57 1.93 -21.53
N ARG A 9 -27.08 0.85 -22.12
CA ARG A 9 -27.52 0.81 -23.52
C ARG A 9 -28.68 1.75 -23.81
N TYR A 10 -29.46 2.14 -22.80
CA TYR A 10 -30.60 3.05 -22.98
C TYR A 10 -30.19 4.53 -23.01
N ILE A 11 -28.92 4.85 -22.81
CA ILE A 11 -28.42 6.22 -23.02
C ILE A 11 -28.28 6.50 -24.51
N LYS A 12 -28.80 7.65 -24.96
CA LYS A 12 -28.72 8.10 -26.33
C LYS A 12 -27.26 8.14 -26.83
N GLY A 13 -26.97 7.43 -27.89
CA GLY A 13 -25.63 7.35 -28.48
C GLY A 13 -24.75 6.21 -27.96
N ILE A 14 -25.24 5.38 -27.03
CA ILE A 14 -24.58 4.16 -26.58
C ILE A 14 -25.29 2.93 -27.18
N GLY A 15 -24.80 2.44 -28.32
CA GLY A 15 -25.23 1.17 -28.90
C GLY A 15 -24.43 0.00 -28.33
N GLU A 16 -24.76 -1.25 -28.74
CA GLU A 16 -24.15 -2.48 -28.20
C GLU A 16 -22.63 -2.50 -28.20
N THR A 17 -21.97 -2.00 -29.25
CA THR A 17 -20.50 -1.99 -29.34
C THR A 17 -19.88 -1.11 -28.28
N ARG A 18 -20.47 0.07 -28.01
CA ARG A 18 -19.99 1.00 -26.97
C ARG A 18 -20.34 0.49 -25.58
N ALA A 19 -21.52 -0.12 -25.40
CA ALA A 19 -21.87 -0.74 -24.13
C ALA A 19 -20.89 -1.85 -23.75
N LYS A 20 -20.49 -2.72 -24.70
CA LYS A 20 -19.42 -3.72 -24.48
C LYS A 20 -18.09 -3.09 -24.07
N ALA A 21 -17.75 -1.94 -24.64
CA ALA A 21 -16.54 -1.22 -24.24
C ALA A 21 -16.67 -0.60 -22.83
N LEU A 22 -17.83 -0.06 -22.46
CA LEU A 22 -18.12 0.45 -21.12
C LEU A 22 -18.13 -0.67 -20.06
N HIS A 23 -18.67 -1.85 -20.41
CA HIS A 23 -18.63 -3.02 -19.52
C HIS A 23 -17.20 -3.44 -19.16
N LYS A 24 -16.22 -3.28 -20.07
CA LYS A 24 -14.79 -3.51 -19.75
C LYS A 24 -14.24 -2.53 -18.72
N LEU A 25 -14.86 -1.36 -18.55
CA LEU A 25 -14.56 -0.38 -17.53
C LEU A 25 -15.37 -0.59 -16.23
N GLY A 26 -16.16 -1.67 -16.15
CA GLY A 26 -17.07 -1.93 -15.03
C GLY A 26 -18.34 -1.09 -15.01
N ILE A 27 -18.71 -0.46 -16.15
CA ILE A 27 -19.87 0.41 -16.26
C ILE A 27 -20.98 -0.37 -16.98
N ALA A 28 -21.96 -0.88 -16.24
CA ALA A 28 -23.12 -1.61 -16.77
C ALA A 28 -24.43 -0.82 -16.64
N THR A 29 -24.56 -0.01 -15.60
CA THR A 29 -25.78 0.76 -15.26
C THR A 29 -25.50 2.26 -15.23
N LEU A 30 -26.58 3.06 -15.15
CA LEU A 30 -26.48 4.50 -14.89
C LEU A 30 -25.79 4.80 -13.57
N GLY A 31 -26.06 4.02 -12.53
CA GLY A 31 -25.39 4.16 -11.23
C GLY A 31 -23.89 3.93 -11.32
N ASP A 32 -23.45 2.93 -12.11
CA ASP A 32 -22.02 2.69 -12.33
C ASP A 32 -21.40 3.86 -13.11
N LEU A 33 -22.09 4.36 -14.13
CA LEU A 33 -21.64 5.51 -14.92
C LEU A 33 -21.42 6.73 -14.01
N LEU A 34 -22.41 7.13 -13.22
CA LEU A 34 -22.33 8.29 -12.33
C LEU A 34 -21.29 8.12 -11.23
N SER A 35 -20.96 6.88 -10.85
CA SER A 35 -19.91 6.55 -9.89
C SER A 35 -18.53 6.34 -10.56
N TYR A 36 -18.40 6.56 -11.86
CA TYR A 36 -17.15 6.48 -12.59
C TYR A 36 -16.49 7.86 -12.60
N PHE A 37 -15.72 8.16 -11.55
CA PHE A 37 -15.16 9.48 -11.34
C PHE A 37 -13.96 9.78 -12.26
N PRO A 38 -13.74 11.08 -12.62
CA PRO A 38 -12.57 11.49 -13.38
C PRO A 38 -11.28 11.22 -12.62
N ARG A 39 -10.23 10.85 -13.35
CA ARG A 39 -8.87 10.69 -12.80
C ARG A 39 -8.21 12.04 -12.45
N ARG A 40 -8.54 13.09 -13.24
CA ARG A 40 -8.04 14.46 -13.08
C ARG A 40 -8.97 15.43 -13.76
N TRP A 41 -8.78 16.70 -13.49
CA TRP A 41 -9.49 17.80 -14.16
C TRP A 41 -8.50 18.71 -14.85
N GLU A 42 -8.87 19.19 -16.02
CA GLU A 42 -8.10 20.17 -16.78
C GLU A 42 -8.88 21.48 -16.78
N ASP A 43 -8.28 22.51 -16.19
CA ASP A 43 -8.85 23.85 -16.25
C ASP A 43 -8.60 24.45 -17.63
N ARG A 44 -9.69 24.60 -18.38
CA ARG A 44 -9.70 25.21 -19.70
C ARG A 44 -10.47 26.54 -19.72
N THR A 45 -10.71 27.12 -18.53
CA THR A 45 -11.41 28.41 -18.40
C THR A 45 -10.50 29.58 -18.67
N LEU A 46 -9.19 29.43 -18.39
CA LEU A 46 -8.22 30.49 -18.52
C LEU A 46 -7.74 30.64 -19.98
N GLU A 47 -8.39 31.55 -20.72
CA GLU A 47 -7.94 31.97 -22.04
C GLU A 47 -6.76 32.95 -21.91
N ARG A 48 -5.65 32.63 -22.57
CA ARG A 48 -4.45 33.48 -22.56
C ARG A 48 -4.25 34.11 -23.92
N PRO A 49 -3.74 35.38 -23.99
CA PRO A 49 -3.28 35.97 -25.23
C PRO A 49 -2.16 35.14 -25.87
N ILE A 50 -2.07 35.11 -27.20
CA ILE A 50 -1.07 34.30 -27.92
C ILE A 50 0.36 34.60 -27.43
N ARG A 51 0.67 35.86 -27.14
CA ARG A 51 2.00 36.28 -26.65
C ARG A 51 2.36 35.67 -25.28
N GLU A 52 1.37 35.37 -24.46
CA GLU A 52 1.53 34.85 -23.08
C GLU A 52 1.42 33.31 -22.98
N LEU A 53 1.23 32.63 -24.11
CA LEU A 53 1.12 31.17 -24.11
C LEU A 53 2.44 30.54 -23.64
N PRO A 54 2.41 29.67 -22.61
CA PRO A 54 3.60 29.00 -22.09
C PRO A 54 4.05 27.89 -23.04
N VAL A 55 5.30 27.95 -23.50
CA VAL A 55 5.87 26.94 -24.38
C VAL A 55 6.10 25.62 -23.59
N GLY A 56 5.69 24.53 -24.16
CA GLY A 56 5.80 23.18 -23.54
C GLY A 56 4.58 22.73 -22.74
N GLU A 57 3.65 23.63 -22.41
CA GLU A 57 2.45 23.36 -21.62
C GLU A 57 1.18 23.37 -22.48
N TYR A 58 0.10 22.85 -21.91
CA TYR A 58 -1.24 22.97 -22.49
C TYR A 58 -1.85 24.32 -22.11
N ALA A 59 -2.44 25.01 -23.10
CA ALA A 59 -3.10 26.30 -22.86
C ALA A 59 -4.33 26.46 -23.74
N CYS A 60 -5.26 27.31 -23.27
CA CYS A 60 -6.44 27.77 -24.00
C CYS A 60 -6.20 29.14 -24.57
N VAL A 61 -6.55 29.35 -25.83
CA VAL A 61 -6.41 30.62 -26.51
C VAL A 61 -7.60 30.90 -27.42
N ARG A 62 -8.11 32.14 -27.37
CA ARG A 62 -9.13 32.62 -28.27
C ARG A 62 -8.44 33.40 -29.40
N ALA A 63 -8.66 32.98 -30.66
CA ALA A 63 -8.04 33.62 -31.79
C ALA A 63 -8.91 33.52 -33.06
N MET A 64 -8.83 34.55 -33.93
CA MET A 64 -9.52 34.62 -35.20
C MET A 64 -8.66 34.01 -36.31
N LEU A 65 -9.25 33.27 -37.25
CA LEU A 65 -8.54 32.77 -38.42
C LEU A 65 -8.17 33.90 -39.39
N ALA A 66 -6.86 34.12 -39.58
CA ALA A 66 -6.33 35.17 -40.45
C ALA A 66 -6.43 34.83 -41.95
N GLY A 67 -6.59 33.54 -42.29
CA GLY A 67 -6.66 33.10 -43.68
C GLY A 67 -7.39 31.75 -43.81
N ASP A 68 -7.68 31.35 -45.03
CA ASP A 68 -8.32 30.07 -45.29
C ASP A 68 -7.37 28.89 -45.02
N PRO A 69 -7.90 27.73 -44.55
CA PRO A 69 -7.11 26.54 -44.30
C PRO A 69 -6.43 26.04 -45.56
N THR A 70 -5.14 25.75 -45.49
CA THR A 70 -4.36 25.14 -46.55
C THR A 70 -4.10 23.67 -46.28
N ALA A 71 -4.46 22.79 -47.23
CA ALA A 71 -4.21 21.37 -47.09
C ALA A 71 -3.08 20.93 -48.02
N SER A 72 -2.15 20.10 -47.53
CA SER A 72 -1.07 19.49 -48.32
C SER A 72 -0.90 18.03 -47.93
N ARG A 73 -0.50 17.21 -48.93
CA ARG A 73 -0.09 15.81 -48.62
C ARG A 73 1.39 15.77 -48.29
N ILE A 74 1.73 15.06 -47.26
CA ILE A 74 3.11 14.87 -46.78
C ILE A 74 3.53 13.40 -46.95
N ALA A 75 4.83 13.12 -46.76
CA ALA A 75 5.39 11.78 -46.86
C ALA A 75 4.63 10.78 -45.99
N GLY A 76 4.42 9.56 -46.51
CA GLY A 76 3.63 8.52 -45.84
C GLY A 76 2.11 8.62 -46.02
N GLY A 77 1.61 9.38 -47.02
CA GLY A 77 0.19 9.47 -47.36
C GLY A 77 -0.66 10.26 -46.36
N ARG A 78 -0.06 10.97 -45.41
CA ARG A 78 -0.76 11.77 -44.42
C ARG A 78 -1.14 13.16 -44.96
N THR A 79 -2.33 13.62 -44.60
CA THR A 79 -2.79 14.97 -44.93
C THR A 79 -2.42 15.93 -43.80
N LEU A 80 -1.89 17.11 -44.13
CA LEU A 80 -1.58 18.19 -43.23
C LEU A 80 -2.42 19.42 -43.58
N VAL A 81 -3.30 19.83 -42.67
CA VAL A 81 -4.04 21.11 -42.80
C VAL A 81 -3.38 22.13 -41.89
N LYS A 82 -2.98 23.28 -42.49
CA LYS A 82 -2.39 24.40 -41.76
C LYS A 82 -3.35 25.58 -41.74
N VAL A 83 -3.48 26.19 -40.59
CA VAL A 83 -4.22 27.44 -40.41
C VAL A 83 -3.37 28.40 -39.57
N ARG A 84 -3.60 29.68 -39.77
CA ARG A 84 -2.99 30.75 -38.99
C ARG A 84 -4.09 31.49 -38.24
N ALA A 85 -3.97 31.51 -36.91
CA ALA A 85 -4.88 32.24 -36.04
C ALA A 85 -4.18 33.46 -35.44
N VAL A 86 -4.92 34.54 -35.21
CA VAL A 86 -4.38 35.79 -34.69
C VAL A 86 -5.29 36.34 -33.59
N ASP A 87 -4.67 37.03 -32.66
CA ASP A 87 -5.32 37.91 -31.69
C ASP A 87 -4.61 39.28 -31.69
N SER A 88 -4.99 40.19 -30.78
CA SER A 88 -4.34 41.50 -30.62
C SER A 88 -2.87 41.41 -30.18
N SER A 89 -2.40 40.28 -29.71
CA SER A 89 -1.08 40.08 -29.11
C SER A 89 -0.08 39.37 -30.02
N GLY A 90 -0.56 38.55 -31.00
CA GLY A 90 0.36 37.76 -31.80
C GLY A 90 -0.30 36.83 -32.82
N VAL A 91 0.52 35.91 -33.32
CA VAL A 91 0.13 34.89 -34.34
C VAL A 91 0.38 33.51 -33.81
N LEU A 92 -0.59 32.61 -34.00
CA LEU A 92 -0.52 31.17 -33.66
C LEU A 92 -0.57 30.35 -34.94
N ASP A 93 0.47 29.56 -35.21
CA ASP A 93 0.47 28.59 -36.30
C ASP A 93 -0.17 27.29 -35.82
N VAL A 94 -1.23 26.82 -36.47
CA VAL A 94 -1.94 25.56 -36.07
C VAL A 94 -1.82 24.56 -37.20
N ALA A 95 -1.49 23.31 -36.82
CA ALA A 95 -1.33 22.20 -37.74
C ALA A 95 -2.24 21.03 -37.34
N PHE A 96 -3.06 20.53 -38.30
CA PHE A 96 -3.90 19.36 -38.12
C PHE A 96 -3.43 18.21 -39.02
N PHE A 97 -3.05 17.08 -38.44
CA PHE A 97 -2.67 15.88 -39.16
C PHE A 97 -3.87 14.94 -39.34
N ASN A 98 -4.05 14.44 -40.58
CA ASN A 98 -5.13 13.50 -40.95
C ASN A 98 -6.56 14.01 -40.66
N GLN A 99 -6.77 15.34 -40.68
CA GLN A 99 -8.07 15.97 -40.46
C GLN A 99 -8.47 16.86 -41.63
N GLU A 100 -8.59 16.23 -42.84
CA GLU A 100 -8.86 16.96 -44.09
C GLU A 100 -10.20 17.72 -44.05
N TYR A 101 -11.20 17.21 -43.30
CA TYR A 101 -12.47 17.89 -43.06
C TYR A 101 -12.36 19.30 -42.48
N ARG A 102 -11.24 19.59 -41.81
CA ARG A 102 -10.95 20.95 -41.25
C ARG A 102 -10.83 22.00 -42.32
N LYS A 103 -10.49 21.61 -43.56
CA LYS A 103 -10.43 22.54 -44.70
C LYS A 103 -11.78 23.16 -45.01
N THR A 104 -12.85 22.40 -44.83
CA THR A 104 -14.23 22.83 -45.16
C THR A 104 -14.99 23.35 -43.93
N SER A 105 -14.56 23.00 -42.74
CA SER A 105 -15.25 23.37 -41.49
C SER A 105 -14.71 24.61 -40.81
N LEU A 106 -13.61 25.16 -41.30
CA LEU A 106 -12.96 26.34 -40.71
C LEU A 106 -13.01 27.50 -41.70
N HIS A 107 -13.42 28.70 -41.27
CA HIS A 107 -13.63 29.82 -42.10
C HIS A 107 -12.82 31.05 -41.65
N LYS A 108 -12.20 31.71 -42.61
CA LYS A 108 -11.48 32.99 -42.42
C LYS A 108 -12.40 34.02 -41.76
N GLY A 109 -11.89 34.73 -40.77
CA GLY A 109 -12.59 35.80 -40.05
C GLY A 109 -13.45 35.30 -38.90
N GLU A 110 -13.66 34.01 -38.76
CA GLU A 110 -14.34 33.44 -37.57
C GLU A 110 -13.37 33.26 -36.40
N THR A 111 -13.89 33.45 -35.20
CA THR A 111 -13.15 33.27 -33.92
C THR A 111 -13.37 31.87 -33.41
N TYR A 112 -12.29 31.23 -33.04
CA TYR A 112 -12.27 29.89 -32.45
C TYR A 112 -11.48 29.88 -31.13
N ILE A 113 -11.83 28.95 -30.28
CA ILE A 113 -11.06 28.66 -29.06
C ILE A 113 -10.25 27.40 -29.32
N PHE A 114 -8.94 27.50 -29.15
CA PHE A 114 -7.98 26.44 -29.32
C PHE A 114 -7.49 25.99 -27.94
N TYR A 115 -7.44 24.68 -27.70
CA TYR A 115 -6.81 24.09 -26.54
C TYR A 115 -5.83 23.02 -26.97
N GLY A 116 -4.56 23.16 -26.61
CA GLY A 116 -3.53 22.22 -27.00
C GLY A 116 -2.17 22.54 -26.39
N LYS A 117 -1.21 21.63 -26.62
CA LYS A 117 0.16 21.86 -26.21
C LYS A 117 0.78 22.96 -27.07
N VAL A 118 1.37 23.97 -26.42
CA VAL A 118 2.05 25.06 -27.09
C VAL A 118 3.48 24.62 -27.41
N GLU A 119 3.80 24.64 -28.69
CA GLU A 119 5.12 24.30 -29.23
C GLU A 119 5.77 25.57 -29.84
N GLY A 120 7.07 25.48 -30.17
CA GLY A 120 7.82 26.58 -30.81
C GLY A 120 8.67 27.36 -29.81
N ASP A 121 8.83 28.67 -30.08
CA ASP A 121 9.64 29.57 -29.28
C ASP A 121 8.84 30.82 -28.87
N LEU A 122 9.51 31.79 -28.24
CA LEU A 122 8.88 33.04 -27.78
C LEU A 122 8.34 33.94 -28.92
N LEU A 123 8.80 33.74 -30.15
CA LEU A 123 8.40 34.55 -31.32
C LEU A 123 7.40 33.81 -32.21
N ARG A 124 7.43 32.47 -32.22
CA ARG A 124 6.56 31.64 -33.05
C ARG A 124 5.89 30.54 -32.21
N ARG A 125 4.67 30.81 -31.83
CA ARG A 125 3.83 29.83 -31.14
C ARG A 125 3.17 28.91 -32.15
N ARG A 126 3.15 27.62 -31.85
CA ARG A 126 2.51 26.60 -32.67
C ARG A 126 1.67 25.67 -31.78
N MET A 127 0.59 25.14 -32.33
CA MET A 127 -0.14 24.05 -31.76
C MET A 127 -0.34 22.93 -32.81
N THR A 128 -0.12 21.69 -32.39
CA THR A 128 -0.33 20.49 -33.24
C THR A 128 -1.56 19.74 -32.77
N ASN A 129 -2.54 19.51 -33.69
CA ASN A 129 -3.82 18.86 -33.42
C ASN A 129 -4.53 19.42 -32.17
N PRO A 130 -4.65 20.73 -31.97
CA PRO A 130 -5.38 21.26 -30.83
C PRO A 130 -6.86 20.87 -30.91
N LEU A 131 -7.50 20.75 -29.75
CA LEU A 131 -8.94 20.80 -29.66
C LEU A 131 -9.39 22.20 -30.09
N LEU A 132 -10.46 22.27 -30.88
CA LEU A 132 -10.93 23.53 -31.44
C LEU A 132 -12.46 23.55 -31.47
N GLU A 133 -13.03 24.66 -30.99
CA GLU A 133 -14.47 24.92 -30.98
C GLU A 133 -14.76 26.34 -31.44
N PRO A 134 -15.87 26.57 -32.17
CA PRO A 134 -16.32 27.91 -32.50
C PRO A 134 -16.72 28.72 -31.28
N GLU A 135 -16.49 30.00 -31.29
CA GLU A 135 -17.00 30.92 -30.26
C GLU A 135 -18.53 30.79 -30.13
N GLY A 136 -19.04 30.69 -28.89
CA GLY A 136 -20.47 30.54 -28.60
C GLY A 136 -21.04 29.12 -28.68
N ARG A 137 -20.23 28.13 -29.07
CA ARG A 137 -20.62 26.69 -29.08
C ARG A 137 -19.59 25.84 -28.32
N GLN A 138 -19.21 26.27 -27.15
CA GLN A 138 -18.19 25.62 -26.35
C GLN A 138 -18.78 24.43 -25.56
N LEU A 139 -18.32 23.24 -25.85
CA LEU A 139 -18.65 22.01 -25.10
C LEU A 139 -17.47 21.50 -24.27
N LEU A 140 -16.24 21.69 -24.77
CA LEU A 140 -15.00 21.13 -24.24
C LEU A 140 -13.96 22.18 -23.86
N THR A 141 -14.19 23.46 -24.22
CA THR A 141 -13.36 24.61 -23.87
C THR A 141 -14.13 25.60 -22.98
N GLY A 142 -13.44 26.54 -22.31
CA GLY A 142 -14.07 27.53 -21.44
C GLY A 142 -14.68 26.96 -20.16
N ARG A 143 -14.29 25.77 -19.74
CA ARG A 143 -14.75 25.11 -18.51
C ARG A 143 -13.70 24.16 -17.95
N ILE A 144 -13.88 23.76 -16.71
CA ILE A 144 -13.06 22.71 -16.09
C ILE A 144 -13.56 21.35 -16.63
N MET A 145 -12.68 20.64 -17.34
CA MET A 145 -13.02 19.39 -18.01
C MET A 145 -12.59 18.16 -17.22
N PRO A 146 -13.49 17.22 -16.97
CA PRO A 146 -13.15 15.93 -16.37
C PRO A 146 -12.38 15.06 -17.38
N ILE A 147 -11.30 14.43 -16.93
CA ILE A 147 -10.52 13.46 -17.71
C ILE A 147 -10.73 12.07 -17.13
N TYR A 148 -11.47 11.24 -17.85
CA TYR A 148 -11.77 9.87 -17.45
C TYR A 148 -10.72 8.89 -17.97
N PRO A 149 -10.44 7.80 -17.25
CA PRO A 149 -9.77 6.63 -17.83
C PRO A 149 -10.59 6.08 -19.00
N LEU A 150 -9.93 5.72 -20.09
CA LEU A 150 -10.61 5.27 -21.30
C LEU A 150 -10.19 3.85 -21.69
N THR A 151 -11.02 3.21 -22.53
CA THR A 151 -10.69 1.96 -23.23
C THR A 151 -10.88 2.14 -24.73
N ALA A 152 -10.36 1.20 -25.52
CA ALA A 152 -10.53 1.21 -26.98
C ALA A 152 -12.02 1.24 -27.35
N GLY A 153 -12.39 2.16 -28.26
CA GLY A 153 -13.76 2.35 -28.73
C GLY A 153 -14.60 3.40 -28.00
N ILE A 154 -14.09 4.03 -26.94
CA ILE A 154 -14.73 5.15 -26.23
C ILE A 154 -13.82 6.37 -26.26
N THR A 155 -14.37 7.55 -26.52
CA THR A 155 -13.68 8.84 -26.48
C THR A 155 -14.12 9.67 -25.28
N GLN A 156 -13.28 10.62 -24.82
CA GLN A 156 -13.60 11.53 -23.70
C GLN A 156 -14.92 12.28 -23.92
N SER A 157 -15.11 12.84 -25.13
CA SER A 157 -16.34 13.59 -25.46
C SER A 157 -17.58 12.72 -25.37
N ARG A 158 -17.53 11.47 -25.83
CA ARG A 158 -18.66 10.55 -25.78
C ARG A 158 -18.98 10.11 -24.35
N LEU A 159 -17.96 9.89 -23.54
CA LEU A 159 -18.16 9.54 -22.13
C LEU A 159 -18.71 10.74 -21.35
N ALA A 160 -18.21 11.95 -21.60
CA ALA A 160 -18.74 13.16 -21.00
C ALA A 160 -20.20 13.45 -21.40
N GLU A 161 -20.55 13.21 -22.68
CA GLU A 161 -21.94 13.33 -23.16
C GLU A 161 -22.87 12.32 -22.48
N ALA A 162 -22.44 11.07 -22.37
CA ALA A 162 -23.20 10.03 -21.66
C ALA A 162 -23.37 10.37 -20.16
N MET A 163 -22.32 10.90 -19.53
CA MET A 163 -22.35 11.34 -18.14
C MET A 163 -23.37 12.46 -17.93
N ARG A 164 -23.39 13.48 -18.82
CA ARG A 164 -24.36 14.56 -18.76
C ARG A 164 -25.78 14.03 -18.87
N GLN A 165 -26.06 13.16 -19.84
CA GLN A 165 -27.38 12.54 -19.99
C GLN A 165 -27.77 11.71 -18.76
N GLY A 166 -26.82 10.98 -18.17
CA GLY A 166 -27.04 10.20 -16.95
C GLY A 166 -27.40 11.08 -15.75
N LEU A 167 -26.67 12.20 -15.57
CA LEU A 167 -26.94 13.18 -14.50
C LEU A 167 -28.32 13.81 -14.69
N ASP A 168 -28.66 14.27 -15.91
CA ASP A 168 -29.94 14.88 -16.20
C ASP A 168 -31.12 13.90 -15.98
N ALA A 169 -30.93 12.61 -16.26
CA ALA A 169 -31.92 11.57 -16.06
C ALA A 169 -32.11 11.15 -14.59
N CYS A 170 -31.07 11.22 -13.78
CA CYS A 170 -31.06 10.69 -12.41
C CYS A 170 -30.85 11.76 -11.31
N ARG A 171 -30.89 13.04 -11.64
CA ARG A 171 -30.57 14.14 -10.71
C ARG A 171 -31.34 14.06 -9.40
N ASP A 172 -32.65 13.83 -9.51
CA ASP A 172 -33.56 13.79 -8.35
C ASP A 172 -33.63 12.37 -7.71
N LEU A 173 -32.90 11.41 -8.27
CA LEU A 173 -32.88 10.02 -7.82
C LEU A 173 -31.59 9.64 -7.10
N LEU A 174 -30.61 10.57 -7.03
CA LEU A 174 -29.34 10.32 -6.35
C LEU A 174 -29.58 10.22 -4.83
N PRO A 175 -29.39 9.02 -4.23
CA PRO A 175 -29.61 8.84 -2.81
C PRO A 175 -28.50 9.52 -2.01
N ASP A 176 -28.87 10.27 -0.99
CA ASP A 176 -27.91 10.77 0.00
C ASP A 176 -27.75 9.73 1.11
N ALA A 177 -26.64 9.00 1.10
CA ALA A 177 -26.36 7.95 2.07
C ALA A 177 -25.84 8.49 3.40
N LEU A 178 -25.41 9.76 3.46
CA LEU A 178 -24.97 10.37 4.70
C LEU A 178 -26.20 10.84 5.52
N PRO A 179 -26.29 10.46 6.79
CA PRO A 179 -27.28 11.04 7.71
C PRO A 179 -27.14 12.56 7.78
N ASP A 180 -28.25 13.28 7.81
CA ASP A 180 -28.26 14.74 7.83
C ASP A 180 -27.43 15.34 8.98
N ALA A 181 -27.46 14.72 10.14
CA ALA A 181 -26.66 15.15 11.29
C ALA A 181 -25.15 15.11 10.98
N VAL A 182 -24.68 14.03 10.35
CA VAL A 182 -23.26 13.87 9.94
C VAL A 182 -22.93 14.90 8.86
N ARG A 183 -23.78 15.04 7.86
CA ARG A 183 -23.59 16.01 6.77
C ARG A 183 -23.46 17.44 7.29
N GLN A 184 -24.30 17.86 8.22
CA GLN A 184 -24.28 19.20 8.80
C GLN A 184 -23.06 19.41 9.71
N ALA A 185 -22.73 18.44 10.59
CA ALA A 185 -21.61 18.52 11.52
C ALA A 185 -20.27 18.69 10.78
N HIS A 186 -20.10 18.06 9.60
CA HIS A 186 -18.89 18.13 8.79
C HIS A 186 -18.96 19.13 7.63
N HIS A 187 -19.99 19.97 7.57
CA HIS A 187 -20.18 21.01 6.54
C HIS A 187 -20.11 20.47 5.10
N LEU A 188 -20.77 19.33 4.85
CA LEU A 188 -20.74 18.65 3.55
C LEU A 188 -21.95 19.06 2.69
N CYS A 189 -21.76 19.17 1.39
CA CYS A 189 -22.85 19.43 0.45
C CYS A 189 -23.75 18.20 0.24
N TYR A 190 -24.91 18.38 -0.38
CA TYR A 190 -25.81 17.30 -0.79
C TYR A 190 -25.20 16.46 -1.92
N ALA A 191 -25.60 15.19 -2.01
CA ALA A 191 -25.12 14.25 -3.02
C ALA A 191 -25.31 14.78 -4.45
N GLY A 192 -26.47 15.33 -4.79
CA GLY A 192 -26.76 15.89 -6.11
C GLY A 192 -25.78 16.98 -6.53
N TYR A 193 -25.44 17.91 -5.62
CA TYR A 193 -24.42 18.92 -5.88
C TYR A 193 -23.02 18.30 -6.09
N ALA A 194 -22.68 17.29 -5.29
CA ALA A 194 -21.39 16.63 -5.40
C ALA A 194 -21.23 15.89 -6.72
N TYR A 195 -22.23 15.11 -7.15
CA TYR A 195 -22.19 14.39 -8.42
C TYR A 195 -22.19 15.35 -9.63
N GLU A 196 -22.94 16.47 -9.57
CA GLU A 196 -22.89 17.47 -10.63
C GLU A 196 -21.48 18.08 -10.77
N ASN A 197 -20.90 18.55 -9.65
CA ASN A 197 -19.64 19.30 -9.68
C ASN A 197 -18.38 18.42 -9.72
N ILE A 198 -18.45 17.11 -9.42
CA ILE A 198 -17.32 16.22 -9.66
C ILE A 198 -17.13 15.93 -11.15
N HIS A 199 -18.24 15.85 -11.90
CA HIS A 199 -18.23 15.59 -13.34
C HIS A 199 -18.18 16.87 -14.17
N PHE A 200 -18.87 17.92 -13.75
CA PHE A 200 -18.94 19.19 -14.49
C PHE A 200 -18.83 20.38 -13.52
N PRO A 201 -17.65 20.60 -12.96
CA PRO A 201 -17.45 21.64 -11.97
C PRO A 201 -17.67 23.03 -12.57
N THR A 202 -18.40 23.86 -11.83
CA THR A 202 -18.67 25.26 -12.21
C THR A 202 -17.51 26.18 -11.85
N SER A 203 -16.69 25.80 -10.85
CA SER A 203 -15.47 26.49 -10.43
C SER A 203 -14.52 25.50 -9.74
N PRO A 204 -13.24 25.84 -9.53
CA PRO A 204 -12.32 25.04 -8.73
C PRO A 204 -12.83 24.78 -7.30
N GLU A 205 -13.43 25.78 -6.67
CA GLU A 205 -13.97 25.66 -5.31
C GLU A 205 -15.18 24.71 -5.26
N ALA A 206 -16.05 24.75 -6.29
CA ALA A 206 -17.16 23.80 -6.41
C ALA A 206 -16.68 22.35 -6.58
N LEU A 207 -15.58 22.17 -7.32
CA LEU A 207 -14.91 20.87 -7.46
C LEU A 207 -14.38 20.38 -6.11
N ASP A 208 -13.69 21.23 -5.35
CA ASP A 208 -13.12 20.86 -4.05
C ASP A 208 -14.21 20.49 -3.04
N ILE A 209 -15.33 21.24 -3.00
CA ILE A 209 -16.51 20.93 -2.18
C ILE A 209 -17.10 19.57 -2.57
N ALA A 210 -17.26 19.31 -3.87
CA ALA A 210 -17.78 18.06 -4.38
C ALA A 210 -16.86 16.88 -4.06
N ARG A 211 -15.56 17.04 -4.28
CA ARG A 211 -14.54 16.02 -3.98
C ARG A 211 -14.52 15.69 -2.50
N ARG A 212 -14.46 16.72 -1.62
CA ARG A 212 -14.49 16.53 -0.16
C ARG A 212 -15.72 15.70 0.26
N ARG A 213 -16.89 16.01 -0.29
CA ARG A 213 -18.15 15.29 0.02
C ARG A 213 -18.09 13.82 -0.37
N LEU A 214 -17.64 13.50 -1.59
CA LEU A 214 -17.61 12.13 -2.10
C LEU A 214 -16.54 11.28 -1.42
N VAL A 215 -15.36 11.86 -1.19
CA VAL A 215 -14.27 11.21 -0.46
C VAL A 215 -14.70 10.91 0.99
N PHE A 216 -15.27 11.89 1.69
CA PHE A 216 -15.77 11.69 3.05
C PHE A 216 -16.82 10.58 3.11
N GLU A 217 -17.82 10.58 2.20
CA GLU A 217 -18.86 9.55 2.17
C GLU A 217 -18.27 8.16 1.98
N GLU A 218 -17.35 8.00 1.03
CA GLU A 218 -16.73 6.71 0.73
C GLU A 218 -15.98 6.16 1.94
N LEU A 219 -15.18 7.01 2.60
CA LEU A 219 -14.41 6.66 3.79
C LEU A 219 -15.31 6.42 5.01
N PHE A 220 -16.39 7.19 5.16
CA PHE A 220 -17.36 7.03 6.24
C PHE A 220 -18.13 5.70 6.13
N VAL A 221 -18.62 5.37 4.93
CA VAL A 221 -19.31 4.10 4.66
C VAL A 221 -18.37 2.93 4.94
N LEU A 222 -17.10 3.03 4.52
CA LEU A 222 -16.08 2.03 4.80
C LEU A 222 -15.85 1.88 6.31
N ALA A 223 -15.66 2.98 7.03
CA ALA A 223 -15.42 2.98 8.48
C ALA A 223 -16.61 2.37 9.25
N CYS A 224 -17.84 2.75 8.90
CA CYS A 224 -19.04 2.16 9.50
C CYS A 224 -19.12 0.65 9.24
N GLY A 225 -18.86 0.23 8.00
CA GLY A 225 -18.91 -1.19 7.65
C GLY A 225 -17.86 -2.03 8.38
N LEU A 226 -16.62 -1.56 8.47
CA LEU A 226 -15.55 -2.22 9.21
C LEU A 226 -15.91 -2.34 10.71
N ARG A 227 -16.48 -1.29 11.30
CA ARG A 227 -16.91 -1.32 12.70
C ARG A 227 -18.08 -2.28 12.93
N LEU A 228 -19.05 -2.35 12.02
CA LEU A 228 -20.14 -3.32 12.10
C LEU A 228 -19.66 -4.78 11.96
N LEU A 229 -18.71 -5.05 11.07
CA LEU A 229 -18.09 -6.36 10.95
C LEU A 229 -17.35 -6.75 12.23
N ARG A 230 -16.66 -5.80 12.85
CA ARG A 230 -16.00 -5.99 14.14
C ARG A 230 -17.01 -6.33 15.22
N ALA A 231 -18.09 -5.55 15.37
CA ALA A 231 -19.15 -5.78 16.34
C ALA A 231 -19.80 -7.16 16.20
N ARG A 232 -20.00 -7.68 14.97
CA ARG A 232 -20.51 -9.03 14.72
C ARG A 232 -19.56 -10.14 15.23
N ARG A 233 -18.24 -9.94 15.16
CA ARG A 233 -17.24 -10.88 15.69
C ARG A 233 -17.16 -10.83 17.23
N GLU A 234 -17.37 -9.66 17.81
CA GLU A 234 -17.36 -9.45 19.27
C GLU A 234 -18.50 -10.18 20.00
N THR A 235 -19.49 -10.73 19.30
CA THR A 235 -20.54 -11.59 19.89
C THR A 235 -20.06 -13.02 20.18
N GLY A 236 -18.86 -13.42 19.71
CA GLY A 236 -18.24 -14.71 20.03
C GLY A 236 -17.72 -14.77 21.47
N HIS A 237 -17.71 -15.96 22.07
CA HIS A 237 -17.05 -16.19 23.35
C HIS A 237 -15.61 -16.62 23.09
N GLY A 238 -14.66 -15.87 23.65
CA GLY A 238 -13.23 -16.21 23.64
C GLY A 238 -12.87 -17.21 24.73
N PRO A 239 -11.64 -17.74 24.72
CA PRO A 239 -11.09 -18.49 25.84
C PRO A 239 -11.16 -17.66 27.12
N ALA A 240 -11.77 -18.18 28.17
CA ALA A 240 -11.90 -17.45 29.43
C ALA A 240 -10.52 -17.34 30.10
N CYS A 241 -10.04 -16.10 30.30
CA CYS A 241 -8.81 -15.82 31.02
C CYS A 241 -9.11 -14.97 32.27
N GLU A 242 -8.60 -15.42 33.40
CA GLU A 242 -8.59 -14.63 34.64
C GLU A 242 -7.41 -13.66 34.62
N ASN A 243 -7.55 -12.54 35.30
CA ASN A 243 -6.48 -11.55 35.39
C ASN A 243 -5.36 -12.03 36.30
N VAL A 244 -4.23 -12.40 35.73
CA VAL A 244 -3.03 -12.83 36.42
C VAL A 244 -1.98 -11.71 36.36
N ALA A 245 -1.33 -11.42 37.52
CA ALA A 245 -0.30 -10.40 37.59
C ALA A 245 0.92 -10.76 36.72
N LEU A 246 1.34 -9.85 35.85
CA LEU A 246 2.50 -10.01 34.95
C LEU A 246 3.86 -9.78 35.62
N THR A 247 3.90 -9.36 36.88
CA THR A 247 5.13 -9.07 37.62
C THR A 247 6.14 -10.22 37.58
N PRO A 248 5.74 -11.51 37.80
CA PRO A 248 6.70 -12.62 37.74
C PRO A 248 7.35 -12.79 36.35
N PHE A 249 6.60 -12.50 35.29
CA PHE A 249 7.15 -12.51 33.92
C PHE A 249 8.15 -11.38 33.71
N TYR A 250 7.80 -10.16 34.13
CA TYR A 250 8.67 -8.99 33.97
C TYR A 250 9.97 -9.12 34.74
N ASP A 251 9.93 -9.66 35.98
CA ASP A 251 11.10 -9.85 36.83
C ASP A 251 12.07 -10.92 36.31
N ALA A 252 11.57 -11.87 35.50
CA ALA A 252 12.39 -12.91 34.86
C ALA A 252 13.12 -12.43 33.59
N LEU A 253 12.73 -11.27 33.04
CA LEU A 253 13.41 -10.74 31.85
C LEU A 253 14.79 -10.17 32.20
N PRO A 254 15.80 -10.34 31.31
CA PRO A 254 17.15 -9.78 31.52
C PRO A 254 17.21 -8.26 31.25
N PHE A 255 16.10 -7.62 30.90
CA PHE A 255 15.96 -6.19 30.60
C PHE A 255 14.54 -5.71 30.90
N ALA A 256 14.40 -4.42 31.17
CA ALA A 256 13.09 -3.80 31.34
C ALA A 256 12.41 -3.57 30.00
N LEU A 257 11.10 -3.85 29.93
CA LEU A 257 10.29 -3.48 28.77
C LEU A 257 10.13 -1.97 28.66
N THR A 258 10.07 -1.45 27.43
CA THR A 258 9.72 -0.04 27.18
C THR A 258 8.27 0.23 27.57
N ASN A 259 7.92 1.52 27.73
CA ASN A 259 6.55 1.90 28.04
C ASN A 259 5.59 1.48 26.92
N ALA A 260 6.01 1.60 25.65
CA ALA A 260 5.21 1.17 24.50
C ALA A 260 4.96 -0.34 24.50
N GLN A 261 5.98 -1.16 24.84
CA GLN A 261 5.81 -2.61 24.97
C GLN A 261 4.86 -2.95 26.13
N ARG A 262 4.98 -2.29 27.28
CA ARG A 262 4.07 -2.50 28.42
C ARG A 262 2.64 -2.16 28.08
N ARG A 263 2.40 -1.00 27.44
CA ARG A 263 1.06 -0.61 26.96
C ARG A 263 0.48 -1.67 26.00
N ALA A 264 1.29 -2.19 25.08
CA ALA A 264 0.84 -3.22 24.14
C ALA A 264 0.47 -4.53 24.83
N VAL A 265 1.24 -4.96 25.86
CA VAL A 265 0.91 -6.12 26.68
C VAL A 265 -0.36 -5.89 27.48
N GLU A 266 -0.51 -4.75 28.16
CA GLU A 266 -1.70 -4.39 28.93
C GLU A 266 -2.97 -4.38 28.08
N GLN A 267 -2.90 -3.84 26.86
CA GLN A 267 -4.00 -3.86 25.90
C GLN A 267 -4.36 -5.29 25.48
N ALA A 268 -3.37 -6.15 25.17
CA ALA A 268 -3.61 -7.52 24.81
C ALA A 268 -4.22 -8.34 25.96
N VAL A 269 -3.72 -8.15 27.19
CA VAL A 269 -4.25 -8.83 28.38
C VAL A 269 -5.68 -8.34 28.68
N SER A 270 -5.96 -7.05 28.54
CA SER A 270 -7.30 -6.50 28.69
C SER A 270 -8.28 -7.16 27.71
N ASP A 271 -7.86 -7.36 26.46
CA ASP A 271 -8.68 -8.07 25.47
C ASP A 271 -8.90 -9.53 25.88
N MET A 272 -7.84 -10.26 26.29
CA MET A 272 -7.92 -11.67 26.68
C MET A 272 -8.81 -11.89 27.91
N THR A 273 -8.92 -10.92 28.79
CA THR A 273 -9.78 -10.97 29.99
C THR A 273 -11.20 -10.46 29.76
N SER A 274 -11.49 -9.89 28.59
CA SER A 274 -12.81 -9.32 28.25
C SER A 274 -13.92 -10.35 28.06
N GLY A 275 -13.59 -11.64 27.99
CA GLY A 275 -14.52 -12.72 27.64
C GLY A 275 -14.82 -12.83 26.14
N ARG A 276 -14.21 -11.97 25.31
CA ARG A 276 -14.32 -11.97 23.85
C ARG A 276 -13.01 -12.43 23.21
N PRO A 277 -13.03 -12.97 21.99
CA PRO A 277 -11.79 -13.30 21.29
C PRO A 277 -10.97 -12.05 20.99
N MET A 278 -9.74 -11.96 21.52
CA MET A 278 -8.80 -10.93 21.10
C MET A 278 -8.49 -11.09 19.61
N ASN A 279 -8.47 -10.01 18.86
CA ASN A 279 -8.00 -9.97 17.48
C ASN A 279 -7.16 -8.71 17.29
N ARG A 280 -5.86 -8.78 17.58
CA ARG A 280 -4.99 -7.62 17.75
C ARG A 280 -3.76 -7.65 16.86
N LEU A 281 -3.49 -6.54 16.19
CA LEU A 281 -2.24 -6.25 15.47
C LEU A 281 -1.27 -5.52 16.41
N CYS A 282 -0.13 -6.12 16.69
CA CYS A 282 1.00 -5.47 17.35
C CYS A 282 2.00 -5.01 16.30
N GLN A 283 2.03 -3.71 16.05
CA GLN A 283 2.83 -3.07 15.03
C GLN A 283 4.00 -2.31 15.66
N GLY A 284 5.17 -2.38 15.04
CA GLY A 284 6.34 -1.63 15.49
C GLY A 284 7.51 -1.83 14.54
N ASP A 285 8.48 -0.95 14.61
CA ASP A 285 9.66 -1.00 13.76
C ASP A 285 10.46 -2.30 13.92
N VAL A 286 11.35 -2.60 12.98
CA VAL A 286 12.26 -3.74 13.07
C VAL A 286 13.09 -3.63 14.35
N GLY A 287 13.02 -4.67 15.19
CA GLY A 287 13.72 -4.70 16.48
C GLY A 287 13.12 -3.85 17.61
N SER A 288 11.86 -3.43 17.49
CA SER A 288 11.11 -2.78 18.58
C SER A 288 10.72 -3.75 19.73
N GLY A 289 11.04 -5.05 19.59
CA GLY A 289 10.78 -6.06 20.62
C GLY A 289 9.37 -6.63 20.63
N LYS A 290 8.66 -6.67 19.50
CA LYS A 290 7.33 -7.30 19.35
C LYS A 290 7.27 -8.72 19.88
N THR A 291 8.34 -9.49 19.72
CA THR A 291 8.45 -10.87 20.23
C THR A 291 8.29 -10.94 21.74
N MET A 292 8.71 -9.92 22.50
CA MET A 292 8.54 -9.89 23.97
C MET A 292 7.09 -9.61 24.36
N VAL A 293 6.35 -8.83 23.58
CA VAL A 293 4.90 -8.67 23.77
C VAL A 293 4.18 -10.01 23.53
N ALA A 294 4.55 -10.72 22.46
CA ALA A 294 4.04 -12.07 22.19
C ALA A 294 4.39 -13.04 23.33
N ALA A 295 5.62 -13.01 23.85
CA ALA A 295 6.04 -13.86 24.97
C ALA A 295 5.23 -13.59 26.24
N ALA A 296 4.94 -12.32 26.55
CA ALA A 296 4.09 -11.96 27.70
C ALA A 296 2.66 -12.54 27.53
N CYS A 297 2.08 -12.45 26.33
CA CYS A 297 0.77 -13.03 26.04
C CYS A 297 0.76 -14.56 26.11
N VAL A 298 1.82 -15.25 25.65
CA VAL A 298 1.98 -16.71 25.78
C VAL A 298 2.06 -17.11 27.25
N TRP A 299 2.89 -16.41 28.03
CA TRP A 299 3.00 -16.66 29.46
C TRP A 299 1.64 -16.48 30.16
N PHE A 300 0.94 -15.39 29.85
CA PHE A 300 -0.39 -15.11 30.41
C PHE A 300 -1.42 -16.21 30.04
N ALA A 301 -1.44 -16.65 28.78
CA ALA A 301 -2.31 -17.73 28.33
C ALA A 301 -2.01 -19.04 29.06
N ALA A 302 -0.72 -19.39 29.23
CA ALA A 302 -0.28 -20.58 29.93
C ALA A 302 -0.66 -20.56 31.43
N GLN A 303 -0.58 -19.41 32.12
CA GLN A 303 -1.04 -19.25 33.50
C GLN A 303 -2.57 -19.49 33.63
N ASN A 304 -3.32 -19.30 32.55
CA ASN A 304 -4.74 -19.59 32.46
C ASN A 304 -5.03 -21.01 31.93
N GLY A 305 -4.01 -21.84 31.76
CA GLY A 305 -4.14 -23.25 31.30
C GLY A 305 -4.41 -23.39 29.81
N TRP A 306 -4.12 -22.39 29.00
CA TRP A 306 -4.30 -22.39 27.56
C TRP A 306 -2.98 -22.64 26.82
N GLN A 307 -3.02 -23.45 25.78
CA GLN A 307 -1.91 -23.64 24.86
C GLN A 307 -1.83 -22.50 23.85
N SER A 308 -0.62 -22.25 23.36
CA SER A 308 -0.34 -21.20 22.37
C SER A 308 0.32 -21.76 21.12
N ALA A 309 0.00 -21.19 19.95
CA ALA A 309 0.66 -21.46 18.67
C ALA A 309 1.32 -20.18 18.14
N LEU A 310 2.62 -20.26 17.78
CA LEU A 310 3.34 -19.16 17.13
C LEU A 310 3.76 -19.59 15.73
N MET A 311 3.19 -18.96 14.72
CA MET A 311 3.48 -19.23 13.32
C MET A 311 4.46 -18.21 12.75
N ALA A 312 5.60 -18.70 12.25
CA ALA A 312 6.61 -17.91 11.55
C ALA A 312 6.61 -18.22 10.04
N PRO A 313 6.93 -17.23 9.19
CA PRO A 313 6.88 -17.40 7.72
C PRO A 313 7.95 -18.33 7.17
N THR A 314 9.04 -18.55 7.89
CA THR A 314 10.15 -19.40 7.46
C THR A 314 10.66 -20.28 8.60
N GLU A 315 11.29 -21.40 8.25
CA GLU A 315 11.89 -22.31 9.23
C GLU A 315 12.99 -21.62 10.05
N ILE A 316 13.80 -20.77 9.41
CA ILE A 316 14.86 -20.02 10.10
C ILE A 316 14.30 -19.13 11.21
N LEU A 317 13.21 -18.41 10.94
CA LEU A 317 12.53 -17.60 11.96
C LEU A 317 11.89 -18.46 13.05
N ALA A 318 11.30 -19.59 12.70
CA ALA A 318 10.75 -20.52 13.67
C ALA A 318 11.85 -21.04 14.63
N HIS A 319 13.00 -21.45 14.09
CA HIS A 319 14.17 -21.84 14.88
C HIS A 319 14.69 -20.70 15.77
N GLN A 320 14.75 -19.48 15.25
CA GLN A 320 15.17 -18.29 16.03
C GLN A 320 14.19 -18.00 17.17
N HIS A 321 12.88 -18.02 16.91
CA HIS A 321 11.89 -17.85 17.97
C HIS A 321 11.98 -18.95 19.02
N TYR A 322 12.14 -20.21 18.59
CA TYR A 322 12.31 -21.32 19.51
C TYR A 322 13.57 -21.17 20.37
N GLY A 323 14.72 -20.84 19.77
CA GLY A 323 15.98 -20.62 20.49
C GLY A 323 15.92 -19.47 21.51
N ASN A 324 15.15 -18.42 21.22
CA ASN A 324 15.00 -17.29 22.12
C ASN A 324 13.95 -17.50 23.21
N LEU A 325 12.80 -18.16 22.89
CA LEU A 325 11.68 -18.26 23.80
C LEU A 325 11.73 -19.51 24.69
N SER A 326 12.24 -20.64 24.20
CA SER A 326 12.31 -21.89 24.97
C SER A 326 13.13 -21.75 26.27
N PRO A 327 14.34 -21.12 26.28
CA PRO A 327 15.07 -20.89 27.52
C PRO A 327 14.37 -19.95 28.50
N LEU A 328 13.63 -18.96 27.98
CA LEU A 328 12.84 -18.04 28.79
C LEU A 328 11.70 -18.79 29.49
N PHE A 329 10.93 -19.54 28.73
CA PHE A 329 9.76 -20.26 29.24
C PHE A 329 10.10 -21.46 30.13
N ALA A 330 11.25 -22.10 29.92
CA ALA A 330 11.76 -23.14 30.81
C ALA A 330 11.92 -22.68 32.27
N ARG A 331 12.20 -21.37 32.49
CA ARG A 331 12.27 -20.78 33.85
C ARG A 331 10.92 -20.80 34.59
N PHE A 332 9.83 -20.90 33.84
CA PHE A 332 8.46 -20.96 34.36
C PHE A 332 7.90 -22.38 34.32
N GLY A 333 8.71 -23.39 33.94
CA GLY A 333 8.25 -24.77 33.78
C GLY A 333 7.36 -25.00 32.58
N LEU A 334 7.34 -24.05 31.59
CA LEU A 334 6.55 -24.17 30.37
C LEU A 334 7.33 -24.91 29.27
N HIS A 335 6.66 -25.82 28.59
CA HIS A 335 7.25 -26.63 27.54
C HIS A 335 7.00 -26.06 26.16
N CYS A 336 8.08 -25.85 25.42
CA CYS A 336 8.05 -25.38 24.04
C CYS A 336 8.41 -26.50 23.07
N ALA A 337 7.72 -26.54 21.93
CA ALA A 337 8.06 -27.43 20.81
C ALA A 337 8.24 -26.65 19.51
N LEU A 338 9.06 -27.23 18.60
CA LEU A 338 9.32 -26.69 17.27
C LEU A 338 8.81 -27.65 16.21
N LEU A 339 7.84 -27.22 15.41
CA LEU A 339 7.22 -28.01 14.35
C LEU A 339 7.39 -27.32 12.98
N THR A 340 8.26 -27.87 12.15
CA THR A 340 8.54 -27.37 10.79
C THR A 340 8.40 -28.49 9.76
N GLY A 341 8.55 -28.15 8.48
CA GLY A 341 8.56 -29.15 7.40
C GLY A 341 9.75 -30.10 7.47
N SER A 342 10.85 -29.68 8.12
CA SER A 342 12.08 -30.49 8.29
C SER A 342 12.08 -31.34 9.56
N THR A 343 11.07 -31.25 10.45
CA THR A 343 10.96 -32.02 11.69
C THR A 343 10.91 -33.50 11.39
N ARG A 344 11.75 -34.31 12.06
CA ARG A 344 11.84 -35.78 11.86
C ARG A 344 10.56 -36.49 12.28
N ALA A 345 10.19 -37.57 11.60
CA ALA A 345 8.92 -38.27 11.82
C ALA A 345 8.71 -38.78 13.26
N LYS A 346 9.79 -39.16 13.97
CA LYS A 346 9.72 -39.54 15.37
C LYS A 346 9.39 -38.37 16.27
N GLU A 347 10.14 -37.28 16.14
CA GLU A 347 9.98 -36.04 16.88
C GLU A 347 8.60 -35.44 16.63
N ARG A 348 8.17 -35.42 15.34
CA ARG A 348 6.82 -34.96 14.97
C ARG A 348 5.73 -35.72 15.74
N ARG A 349 5.84 -37.06 15.85
CA ARG A 349 4.85 -37.85 16.60
C ARG A 349 4.82 -37.51 18.09
N GLU A 350 5.99 -37.28 18.69
CA GLU A 350 6.12 -36.88 20.10
C GLU A 350 5.49 -35.50 20.32
N ILE A 351 5.74 -34.54 19.40
CA ILE A 351 5.14 -33.21 19.46
C ILE A 351 3.61 -33.28 19.32
N LEU A 352 3.10 -34.05 18.34
CA LEU A 352 1.66 -34.17 18.13
C LEU A 352 0.96 -34.81 19.35
N ALA A 353 1.57 -35.79 19.98
CA ALA A 353 1.08 -36.38 21.23
C ALA A 353 1.04 -35.33 22.35
N GLY A 354 2.14 -34.59 22.55
CA GLY A 354 2.20 -33.59 23.60
C GLY A 354 1.30 -32.37 23.37
N LEU A 355 0.92 -32.06 22.13
CA LEU A 355 -0.09 -31.04 21.84
C LEU A 355 -1.49 -31.53 22.17
N SER A 356 -1.80 -32.80 21.86
CA SER A 356 -3.12 -33.37 22.09
C SER A 356 -3.39 -33.76 23.56
N ASP A 357 -2.35 -34.02 24.36
CA ASP A 357 -2.48 -34.28 25.79
C ASP A 357 -2.29 -33.01 26.66
N GLY A 358 -1.87 -31.91 26.06
CA GLY A 358 -1.68 -30.61 26.74
C GLY A 358 -0.36 -30.50 27.49
N SER A 359 0.61 -31.37 27.30
CA SER A 359 1.95 -31.28 27.92
C SER A 359 2.87 -30.26 27.24
N ILE A 360 2.52 -29.77 26.06
CA ILE A 360 3.22 -28.69 25.36
C ILE A 360 2.38 -27.42 25.47
N ASP A 361 2.96 -26.36 26.05
CA ASP A 361 2.30 -25.06 26.26
C ASP A 361 2.42 -24.15 25.05
N LEU A 362 3.56 -24.15 24.34
CA LEU A 362 3.83 -23.34 23.17
C LEU A 362 4.37 -24.19 22.02
N CYS A 363 3.66 -24.20 20.90
CA CYS A 363 4.18 -24.77 19.66
C CYS A 363 4.59 -23.65 18.70
N ILE A 364 5.86 -23.59 18.34
CA ILE A 364 6.43 -22.67 17.36
C ILE A 364 6.62 -23.43 16.05
N GLY A 365 6.24 -22.86 14.92
CA GLY A 365 6.42 -23.55 13.65
C GLY A 365 6.10 -22.69 12.44
N THR A 366 6.06 -23.35 11.30
CA THR A 366 5.70 -22.75 10.01
C THR A 366 4.28 -23.20 9.61
N HIS A 367 3.98 -23.21 8.31
CA HIS A 367 2.74 -23.79 7.77
C HIS A 367 2.49 -25.27 8.22
N ALA A 368 3.49 -25.95 8.75
CA ALA A 368 3.34 -27.28 9.34
C ALA A 368 2.31 -27.30 10.51
N LEU A 369 2.08 -26.17 11.18
CA LEU A 369 1.06 -26.02 12.21
C LEU A 369 -0.37 -26.09 11.66
N LEU A 370 -0.56 -25.87 10.34
CA LEU A 370 -1.88 -25.85 9.70
C LEU A 370 -2.37 -27.25 9.28
N THR A 371 -1.49 -28.25 9.25
CA THR A 371 -1.84 -29.59 8.80
C THR A 371 -2.89 -30.23 9.71
N GLU A 372 -3.80 -31.03 9.15
CA GLU A 372 -4.97 -31.57 9.85
C GLU A 372 -4.62 -32.45 11.06
N ASP A 373 -3.46 -33.10 11.03
CA ASP A 373 -2.96 -33.97 12.11
C ASP A 373 -2.51 -33.20 13.37
N VAL A 374 -2.31 -31.88 13.29
CA VAL A 374 -2.00 -31.06 14.45
C VAL A 374 -3.28 -30.74 15.22
N GLN A 375 -3.44 -31.32 16.38
CA GLN A 375 -4.58 -31.07 17.26
C GLN A 375 -4.08 -30.64 18.65
N TYR A 376 -4.73 -29.63 19.20
CA TYR A 376 -4.43 -29.08 20.53
C TYR A 376 -5.47 -29.53 21.54
N ALA A 377 -5.07 -29.81 22.77
CA ALA A 377 -6.00 -30.07 23.85
C ALA A 377 -6.82 -28.81 24.20
N ARG A 378 -6.16 -27.68 24.29
CA ARG A 378 -6.76 -26.37 24.67
C ARG A 378 -6.04 -25.20 24.01
N LEU A 379 -6.18 -25.01 22.71
CA LEU A 379 -5.60 -23.85 22.01
C LEU A 379 -6.38 -22.58 22.37
N GLY A 380 -5.74 -21.67 23.10
CA GLY A 380 -6.33 -20.37 23.50
C GLY A 380 -5.72 -19.16 22.82
N LEU A 381 -4.45 -19.25 22.38
CA LEU A 381 -3.76 -18.12 21.75
C LEU A 381 -3.04 -18.53 20.47
N VAL A 382 -3.29 -17.77 19.40
CA VAL A 382 -2.62 -17.90 18.11
C VAL A 382 -1.83 -16.63 17.83
N ILE A 383 -0.55 -16.79 17.50
CA ILE A 383 0.34 -15.69 17.16
C ILE A 383 0.86 -15.91 15.74
N THR A 384 0.80 -14.86 14.90
CA THR A 384 1.39 -14.88 13.56
C THR A 384 2.41 -13.77 13.44
N ASP A 385 3.64 -14.12 13.01
CA ASP A 385 4.71 -13.15 12.78
C ASP A 385 4.83 -12.81 11.30
N GLU A 386 5.13 -11.54 10.97
CA GLU A 386 5.28 -11.03 9.59
C GLU A 386 4.05 -11.29 8.70
N GLN A 387 2.90 -10.78 9.11
CA GLN A 387 1.59 -11.02 8.49
C GLN A 387 1.53 -10.87 6.96
N HIS A 388 2.27 -9.92 6.38
CA HIS A 388 2.22 -9.64 4.93
C HIS A 388 2.69 -10.81 4.05
N ARG A 389 3.27 -11.85 4.65
CA ARG A 389 3.71 -13.08 3.99
C ARG A 389 2.72 -14.25 4.11
N PHE A 390 1.66 -14.06 4.90
CA PHE A 390 0.59 -15.06 5.07
C PHE A 390 -0.70 -14.62 4.38
N GLY A 391 -1.34 -15.51 3.63
CA GLY A 391 -2.68 -15.28 3.08
C GLY A 391 -3.76 -15.25 4.18
N VAL A 392 -4.88 -14.59 3.89
CA VAL A 392 -6.07 -14.58 4.77
C VAL A 392 -6.53 -15.99 5.10
N ASP A 393 -6.46 -16.91 4.13
CA ASP A 393 -6.86 -18.31 4.24
C ASP A 393 -6.04 -19.08 5.27
N GLN A 394 -4.73 -18.79 5.39
CA GLN A 394 -3.86 -19.49 6.34
C GLN A 394 -4.16 -19.10 7.80
N ARG A 395 -4.51 -17.83 8.04
CA ARG A 395 -4.96 -17.36 9.35
C ARG A 395 -6.29 -17.98 9.73
N ALA A 396 -7.23 -18.02 8.81
CA ALA A 396 -8.52 -18.65 9.00
C ALA A 396 -8.38 -20.16 9.27
N ALA A 397 -7.43 -20.84 8.62
CA ALA A 397 -7.16 -22.25 8.85
C ALA A 397 -6.62 -22.51 10.27
N LEU A 398 -5.72 -21.64 10.79
CA LEU A 398 -5.21 -21.80 12.15
C LEU A 398 -6.27 -21.47 13.21
N SER A 399 -7.09 -20.46 12.98
CA SER A 399 -8.22 -20.13 13.87
C SER A 399 -9.28 -21.22 13.92
N LYS A 400 -9.46 -22.00 12.86
CA LYS A 400 -10.41 -23.13 12.81
C LYS A 400 -9.99 -24.34 13.69
N LYS A 401 -8.73 -24.37 14.18
CA LYS A 401 -8.24 -25.44 15.08
C LYS A 401 -8.72 -25.32 16.53
N ALA A 402 -9.39 -24.21 16.87
CA ALA A 402 -10.04 -24.01 18.16
C ALA A 402 -11.35 -23.22 17.98
N ALA A 403 -12.22 -23.27 18.98
CA ALA A 403 -13.42 -22.46 19.03
C ALA A 403 -13.05 -21.02 19.41
N SER A 404 -12.83 -20.13 18.41
CA SER A 404 -12.56 -18.69 18.59
C SER A 404 -11.34 -18.37 19.48
N PRO A 405 -10.11 -18.80 19.14
CA PRO A 405 -8.92 -18.49 19.94
C PRO A 405 -8.61 -16.98 19.91
N HIS A 406 -7.90 -16.48 20.91
CA HIS A 406 -7.28 -15.16 20.86
C HIS A 406 -6.26 -15.13 19.73
N MET A 407 -6.22 -14.04 18.96
CA MET A 407 -5.29 -13.85 17.86
C MET A 407 -4.43 -12.61 18.06
N LEU A 408 -3.12 -12.80 18.02
CA LEU A 408 -2.13 -11.73 18.04
C LEU A 408 -1.30 -11.77 16.75
N VAL A 409 -1.34 -10.68 16.00
CA VAL A 409 -0.62 -10.53 14.73
C VAL A 409 0.56 -9.59 14.95
N LEU A 410 1.77 -10.01 14.59
CA LEU A 410 2.95 -9.15 14.67
C LEU A 410 3.31 -8.63 13.28
N SER A 411 3.62 -7.34 13.17
CA SER A 411 4.07 -6.74 11.92
C SER A 411 5.30 -5.86 12.14
N ALA A 412 6.35 -6.11 11.36
CA ALA A 412 7.57 -5.28 11.33
C ALA A 412 7.51 -4.18 10.27
N THR A 413 6.45 -4.15 9.44
CA THR A 413 6.22 -3.01 8.56
C THR A 413 5.43 -1.96 9.34
N PRO A 414 6.03 -0.82 9.67
CA PRO A 414 5.27 0.28 10.21
C PRO A 414 4.34 0.81 9.11
N ILE A 415 3.04 0.71 9.35
CA ILE A 415 1.99 1.26 8.49
C ILE A 415 1.38 2.43 9.26
N PRO A 416 1.08 3.57 8.66
CA PRO A 416 0.35 4.64 9.34
C PRO A 416 -0.88 4.09 10.07
N ARG A 417 -1.08 4.49 11.33
CA ARG A 417 -2.12 3.91 12.21
C ARG A 417 -3.51 3.94 11.57
N THR A 418 -3.84 5.04 10.93
CA THR A 418 -5.11 5.24 10.22
C THR A 418 -5.27 4.28 9.05
N LEU A 419 -4.20 4.04 8.31
CA LEU A 419 -4.19 3.09 7.19
C LEU A 419 -4.26 1.63 7.70
N ALA A 420 -3.59 1.33 8.81
CA ALA A 420 -3.66 0.00 9.44
C ALA A 420 -5.11 -0.35 9.86
N LEU A 421 -5.88 0.63 10.35
CA LEU A 421 -7.29 0.44 10.69
C LEU A 421 -8.19 0.15 9.48
N ILE A 422 -7.80 0.57 8.27
CA ILE A 422 -8.52 0.21 7.04
C ILE A 422 -8.09 -1.14 6.53
N ILE A 423 -6.76 -1.35 6.41
CA ILE A 423 -6.20 -2.59 5.84
C ILE A 423 -6.56 -3.80 6.69
N TYR A 424 -6.59 -3.59 8.00
CA TYR A 424 -6.83 -4.61 9.01
C TYR A 424 -8.10 -4.30 9.83
N GLY A 425 -9.13 -3.78 9.18
CA GLY A 425 -10.33 -3.21 9.82
C GLY A 425 -11.03 -4.09 10.87
N ASP A 426 -10.65 -5.35 10.93
CA ASP A 426 -11.10 -6.33 11.92
C ASP A 426 -10.12 -6.50 13.10
N LEU A 427 -8.96 -5.84 13.09
CA LEU A 427 -7.95 -5.93 14.15
C LEU A 427 -7.90 -4.68 15.01
N ASP A 428 -7.73 -4.87 16.32
CA ASP A 428 -7.28 -3.82 17.23
C ASP A 428 -5.80 -3.55 17.01
N VAL A 429 -5.37 -2.29 17.09
CA VAL A 429 -3.99 -1.92 16.77
C VAL A 429 -3.26 -1.44 18.03
N SER A 430 -2.17 -2.13 18.38
CA SER A 430 -1.16 -1.68 19.34
C SER A 430 0.09 -1.24 18.60
N VAL A 431 0.56 -0.03 18.89
CA VAL A 431 1.76 0.54 18.25
C VAL A 431 2.89 0.56 19.25
N ILE A 432 4.03 -0.03 18.87
CA ILE A 432 5.30 0.08 19.61
C ILE A 432 6.15 1.13 18.90
N ASP A 433 6.08 2.35 19.40
CA ASP A 433 6.72 3.55 18.89
C ASP A 433 8.04 3.89 19.60
N GLU A 434 8.51 3.00 20.48
CA GLU A 434 9.76 3.10 21.19
C GLU A 434 10.71 1.97 20.83
N LEU A 435 12.01 2.26 20.72
CA LEU A 435 13.05 1.25 20.58
C LEU A 435 13.60 0.81 21.94
N PRO A 436 13.96 -0.47 22.12
CA PRO A 436 14.58 -0.95 23.34
C PRO A 436 15.86 -0.20 23.68
N PRO A 437 16.18 -0.02 24.99
CA PRO A 437 17.42 0.58 25.42
C PRO A 437 18.65 -0.14 24.84
N GLY A 438 19.68 0.61 24.44
CA GLY A 438 20.93 0.07 23.91
C GLY A 438 20.94 -0.14 22.39
N ARG A 439 19.82 0.01 21.69
CA ARG A 439 19.82 -0.06 20.23
C ARG A 439 20.44 1.19 19.62
N GLN A 440 21.45 1.00 18.77
CA GLN A 440 22.16 2.06 18.09
C GLN A 440 21.37 2.58 16.87
N LYS A 441 21.42 3.91 16.65
CA LYS A 441 20.93 4.48 15.39
C LYS A 441 21.85 4.07 14.24
N VAL A 442 21.26 3.74 13.12
CA VAL A 442 22.00 3.39 11.91
C VAL A 442 22.22 4.66 11.08
N ASP A 443 23.48 5.05 10.90
CA ASP A 443 23.83 6.19 10.03
C ASP A 443 23.66 5.76 8.56
N THR A 444 22.78 6.47 7.83
CA THR A 444 22.42 6.12 6.46
C THR A 444 22.98 7.14 5.47
N PHE A 445 23.64 6.65 4.42
CA PHE A 445 24.24 7.47 3.36
C PHE A 445 23.72 7.02 2.00
N ALA A 446 23.38 7.98 1.13
CA ALA A 446 23.09 7.73 -0.27
C ALA A 446 24.23 8.27 -1.12
N VAL A 447 24.89 7.41 -1.89
CA VAL A 447 26.11 7.75 -2.63
C VAL A 447 26.08 7.16 -4.05
N GLY A 448 26.77 7.81 -5.00
CA GLY A 448 26.93 7.30 -6.35
C GLY A 448 28.19 6.45 -6.49
N GLU A 449 28.36 5.81 -7.66
CA GLU A 449 29.46 4.90 -8.00
C GLU A 449 30.86 5.55 -7.85
N LYS A 450 30.96 6.85 -7.98
CA LYS A 450 32.22 7.60 -7.76
C LYS A 450 32.82 7.39 -6.35
N TYR A 451 32.02 6.95 -5.39
CA TYR A 451 32.46 6.66 -4.03
C TYR A 451 32.83 5.18 -3.81
N ARG A 452 32.77 4.31 -4.84
CA ARG A 452 33.00 2.86 -4.75
C ARG A 452 34.33 2.50 -4.09
N GLN A 453 35.45 3.12 -4.49
CA GLN A 453 36.76 2.84 -3.90
C GLN A 453 36.81 3.16 -2.39
N ARG A 454 36.18 4.27 -2.01
CA ARG A 454 36.08 4.67 -0.59
C ARG A 454 35.20 3.69 0.21
N LEU A 455 34.11 3.23 -0.39
CA LEU A 455 33.25 2.23 0.22
C LEU A 455 33.99 0.89 0.39
N ASN A 456 34.72 0.42 -0.61
CA ASN A 456 35.51 -0.81 -0.50
C ASN A 456 36.57 -0.72 0.60
N ALA A 457 37.24 0.42 0.73
CA ALA A 457 38.17 0.67 1.84
C ALA A 457 37.47 0.66 3.19
N PHE A 458 36.24 1.20 3.26
CA PHE A 458 35.43 1.20 4.49
C PHE A 458 34.97 -0.22 4.86
N ILE A 459 34.56 -1.04 3.88
CA ILE A 459 34.23 -2.47 4.10
C ILE A 459 35.43 -3.19 4.72
N ARG A 460 36.63 -3.07 4.11
CA ARG A 460 37.84 -3.67 4.66
C ARG A 460 38.12 -3.24 6.10
N LYS A 461 37.95 -1.95 6.39
CA LYS A 461 38.13 -1.42 7.73
C LYS A 461 37.19 -2.11 8.72
N GLN A 462 35.89 -2.24 8.38
CA GLN A 462 34.90 -2.87 9.27
C GLN A 462 35.22 -4.34 9.51
N VAL A 463 35.64 -5.07 8.48
CA VAL A 463 36.03 -6.48 8.64
C VAL A 463 37.30 -6.61 9.47
N THR A 464 38.29 -5.73 9.29
CA THR A 464 39.55 -5.72 10.09
C THR A 464 39.26 -5.41 11.57
N GLU A 465 38.21 -4.61 11.85
CA GLU A 465 37.71 -4.34 13.22
C GLU A 465 36.90 -5.51 13.81
N GLY A 466 36.77 -6.63 13.07
CA GLY A 466 36.08 -7.84 13.49
C GLY A 466 34.58 -7.88 13.22
N HIS A 467 34.07 -6.94 12.43
CA HIS A 467 32.65 -6.86 12.08
C HIS A 467 32.34 -7.53 10.74
N GLN A 468 31.06 -7.82 10.53
CA GLN A 468 30.55 -8.44 9.31
C GLN A 468 29.72 -7.46 8.46
N VAL A 469 29.63 -7.74 7.16
CA VAL A 469 29.03 -6.83 6.19
C VAL A 469 27.98 -7.55 5.36
N PHE A 470 26.79 -6.94 5.21
CA PHE A 470 25.79 -7.33 4.22
C PHE A 470 25.95 -6.49 2.95
N ILE A 471 25.91 -7.15 1.79
CA ILE A 471 25.79 -6.50 0.47
C ILE A 471 24.55 -7.06 -0.20
N VAL A 472 23.55 -6.20 -0.46
CA VAL A 472 22.28 -6.60 -1.04
C VAL A 472 22.16 -6.07 -2.46
N CYS A 473 21.88 -7.00 -3.38
CA CYS A 473 21.67 -6.71 -4.80
C CYS A 473 20.17 -6.81 -5.13
N PRO A 474 19.65 -5.95 -6.02
CA PRO A 474 18.26 -6.04 -6.46
C PRO A 474 18.02 -7.32 -7.28
N LEU A 475 16.78 -7.81 -7.25
CA LEU A 475 16.33 -8.84 -8.19
C LEU A 475 16.36 -8.26 -9.61
N VAL A 476 16.96 -8.99 -10.55
CA VAL A 476 16.92 -8.66 -11.98
C VAL A 476 15.53 -9.08 -12.49
N GLY A 477 14.77 -8.15 -13.12
CA GLY A 477 13.37 -8.34 -13.47
C GLY A 477 13.08 -9.54 -14.38
N GLU A 478 11.78 -9.90 -14.47
CA GLU A 478 11.22 -11.05 -15.21
C GLU A 478 11.33 -10.99 -16.75
N ASP A 479 12.16 -10.11 -17.32
CA ASP A 479 12.38 -10.10 -18.77
C ASP A 479 13.18 -11.32 -19.19
N ASP A 480 12.63 -12.16 -20.04
CA ASP A 480 13.17 -13.41 -20.59
C ASP A 480 14.56 -13.28 -21.29
N HIS A 481 15.07 -12.06 -21.41
CA HIS A 481 16.36 -11.76 -22.07
C HIS A 481 17.48 -11.32 -21.12
N LEU A 482 17.21 -11.25 -19.79
CA LEU A 482 18.21 -10.88 -18.79
C LEU A 482 18.88 -12.13 -18.16
N PRO A 483 20.16 -12.05 -17.76
CA PRO A 483 20.85 -13.18 -17.16
C PRO A 483 20.12 -13.64 -15.88
N ASP A 484 20.03 -14.97 -15.69
CA ASP A 484 19.45 -15.61 -14.51
C ASP A 484 19.99 -14.94 -13.22
N GLU A 485 19.09 -14.47 -12.35
CA GLU A 485 19.40 -13.80 -11.07
C GLU A 485 20.50 -14.50 -10.28
N ARG A 486 20.47 -15.83 -10.28
CA ARG A 486 21.49 -16.69 -9.67
C ARG A 486 22.87 -16.40 -10.25
N LYS A 487 22.97 -16.31 -11.58
CA LYS A 487 24.25 -16.05 -12.26
C LYS A 487 24.74 -14.64 -11.95
N ALA A 488 23.83 -13.64 -11.91
CA ALA A 488 24.20 -12.26 -11.65
C ALA A 488 24.77 -12.05 -10.23
N VAL A 489 24.08 -12.54 -9.19
CA VAL A 489 24.52 -12.39 -7.79
C VAL A 489 25.76 -13.25 -7.50
N THR A 490 25.81 -14.48 -8.04
CA THR A 490 26.98 -15.36 -7.89
C THR A 490 28.20 -14.79 -8.60
N ALA A 491 28.02 -14.28 -9.84
CA ALA A 491 29.11 -13.66 -10.58
C ALA A 491 29.63 -12.38 -9.91
N TYR A 492 28.70 -11.58 -9.32
CA TYR A 492 29.07 -10.39 -8.58
C TYR A 492 29.88 -10.76 -7.31
N ALA A 493 29.41 -11.74 -6.55
CA ALA A 493 30.14 -12.21 -5.37
C ALA A 493 31.49 -12.79 -5.72
N GLN A 494 31.58 -13.55 -6.81
CA GLN A 494 32.86 -14.08 -7.32
C GLN A 494 33.82 -12.94 -7.70
N LYS A 495 33.29 -11.91 -8.40
CA LYS A 495 34.08 -10.71 -8.71
C LYS A 495 34.58 -10.00 -7.44
N LEU A 496 33.72 -9.86 -6.44
CA LEU A 496 34.14 -9.29 -5.15
C LEU A 496 35.23 -10.12 -4.48
N GLN A 497 35.11 -11.46 -4.49
CA GLN A 497 36.10 -12.38 -3.92
C GLN A 497 37.43 -12.31 -4.66
N ASP A 498 37.42 -12.33 -6.01
CA ASP A 498 38.65 -12.49 -6.80
C ASP A 498 39.39 -11.15 -7.03
N GLU A 499 38.63 -10.07 -7.28
CA GLU A 499 39.19 -8.79 -7.71
C GLU A 499 39.23 -7.71 -6.61
N VAL A 500 38.24 -7.72 -5.71
CA VAL A 500 38.09 -6.61 -4.74
C VAL A 500 38.54 -7.00 -3.35
N PHE A 501 38.14 -8.18 -2.87
CA PHE A 501 38.39 -8.68 -1.50
C PHE A 501 38.96 -10.08 -1.50
N PRO A 502 40.14 -10.34 -2.16
CA PRO A 502 40.71 -11.67 -2.22
C PRO A 502 41.16 -12.24 -0.86
N ASP A 503 41.34 -11.37 0.10
CA ASP A 503 41.73 -11.65 1.48
C ASP A 503 40.57 -11.87 2.45
N LEU A 504 39.31 -11.63 2.02
CA LEU A 504 38.11 -11.77 2.85
C LEU A 504 37.26 -12.96 2.38
N ARG A 505 36.45 -13.50 3.30
CA ARG A 505 35.58 -14.65 3.02
C ARG A 505 34.20 -14.14 2.59
N VAL A 506 33.87 -14.30 1.31
CA VAL A 506 32.60 -13.85 0.73
C VAL A 506 31.65 -15.04 0.59
N ALA A 507 30.48 -14.96 1.26
CA ALA A 507 29.40 -15.92 1.12
C ALA A 507 28.28 -15.38 0.23
N VAL A 508 27.49 -16.27 -0.39
CA VAL A 508 26.38 -15.92 -1.29
C VAL A 508 25.07 -16.52 -0.78
N LEU A 509 24.00 -15.71 -0.82
CA LEU A 509 22.65 -16.14 -0.46
C LEU A 509 21.64 -15.62 -1.49
N HIS A 510 20.85 -16.51 -2.11
CA HIS A 510 19.82 -16.11 -3.07
C HIS A 510 18.54 -16.94 -2.98
N GLY A 511 17.42 -16.42 -3.52
CA GLY A 511 16.08 -16.99 -3.39
C GLY A 511 15.94 -18.45 -3.84
N ARG A 512 16.67 -18.86 -4.89
CA ARG A 512 16.57 -20.20 -5.49
C ARG A 512 17.40 -21.29 -4.81
N MET A 513 18.19 -20.97 -3.77
CA MET A 513 18.88 -21.98 -2.97
C MET A 513 17.86 -22.85 -2.22
N LYS A 514 18.19 -24.13 -2.01
CA LYS A 514 17.40 -25.01 -1.16
C LYS A 514 17.38 -24.49 0.28
N VAL A 515 16.29 -24.74 1.02
CA VAL A 515 16.13 -24.24 2.41
C VAL A 515 17.33 -24.61 3.28
N LYS A 516 17.80 -25.87 3.24
CA LYS A 516 18.97 -26.31 3.99
C LYS A 516 20.27 -25.58 3.63
N GLU A 517 20.45 -25.26 2.36
CA GLU A 517 21.63 -24.50 1.90
C GLU A 517 21.59 -23.06 2.43
N LYS A 518 20.41 -22.42 2.40
CA LYS A 518 20.21 -21.08 2.97
C LYS A 518 20.52 -21.08 4.47
N GLU A 519 20.02 -22.06 5.18
CA GLU A 519 20.23 -22.23 6.63
C GLU A 519 21.72 -22.42 6.94
N SER A 520 22.41 -23.27 6.18
CA SER A 520 23.84 -23.50 6.36
C SER A 520 24.67 -22.23 6.13
N VAL A 521 24.37 -21.46 5.05
CA VAL A 521 25.08 -20.21 4.76
C VAL A 521 24.83 -19.17 5.84
N MET A 522 23.57 -19.04 6.30
CA MET A 522 23.22 -18.09 7.36
C MET A 522 23.82 -18.48 8.71
N ALA A 523 23.84 -19.76 9.05
CA ALA A 523 24.48 -20.24 10.28
C ALA A 523 25.98 -19.99 10.27
N ALA A 524 26.65 -20.27 9.15
CA ALA A 524 28.09 -19.98 8.96
C ALA A 524 28.37 -18.45 9.06
N PHE A 525 27.52 -17.62 8.47
CA PHE A 525 27.66 -16.17 8.58
C PHE A 525 27.44 -15.70 10.01
N ALA A 526 26.42 -16.19 10.71
CA ALA A 526 26.15 -15.85 12.11
C ALA A 526 27.27 -16.32 13.06
N ALA A 527 27.93 -17.44 12.75
CA ALA A 527 29.11 -17.95 13.48
C ALA A 527 30.39 -17.17 13.23
N GLY A 528 30.41 -16.26 12.22
CA GLY A 528 31.61 -15.51 11.85
C GLY A 528 32.55 -16.25 10.88
N ASP A 529 32.07 -17.36 10.25
CA ASP A 529 32.84 -18.11 9.27
C ASP A 529 32.98 -17.37 7.91
N SER A 530 32.16 -16.34 7.71
CA SER A 530 32.18 -15.46 6.55
C SER A 530 32.17 -14.01 6.98
N ASP A 531 32.91 -13.17 6.26
CA ASP A 531 33.10 -11.74 6.58
C ASP A 531 32.07 -10.86 5.85
N ILE A 532 31.74 -11.24 4.61
CA ILE A 532 30.80 -10.53 3.74
C ILE A 532 29.74 -11.52 3.27
N LEU A 533 28.47 -11.14 3.40
CA LEU A 533 27.36 -11.88 2.81
C LEU A 533 26.73 -11.07 1.66
N VAL A 534 26.90 -11.56 0.43
CA VAL A 534 26.26 -11.02 -0.76
C VAL A 534 24.91 -11.71 -0.96
N SER A 535 23.84 -10.94 -1.01
CA SER A 535 22.49 -11.52 -1.06
C SER A 535 21.55 -10.75 -1.99
N THR A 536 20.47 -11.42 -2.42
CA THR A 536 19.26 -10.77 -2.93
C THR A 536 18.36 -10.33 -1.76
N THR A 537 17.15 -9.91 -2.02
CA THR A 537 16.13 -9.53 -1.02
C THR A 537 15.80 -10.62 0.03
N VAL A 538 16.35 -11.83 -0.11
CA VAL A 538 16.15 -12.94 0.84
C VAL A 538 16.62 -12.58 2.26
N VAL A 539 17.54 -11.63 2.44
CA VAL A 539 17.96 -11.11 3.76
C VAL A 539 16.86 -10.31 4.47
N GLU A 540 15.80 -9.91 3.76
CA GLU A 540 14.60 -9.34 4.42
C GLU A 540 13.99 -10.32 5.46
N VAL A 541 14.32 -11.61 5.37
CA VAL A 541 13.80 -12.65 6.26
C VAL A 541 14.64 -12.76 7.53
N GLY A 542 14.26 -12.01 8.52
CA GLY A 542 14.32 -12.22 9.97
C GLY A 542 15.60 -12.66 10.70
N VAL A 543 16.70 -13.00 10.02
CA VAL A 543 17.89 -13.52 10.72
C VAL A 543 18.65 -12.41 11.44
N ASP A 544 18.91 -12.64 12.72
CA ASP A 544 19.66 -11.73 13.58
C ASP A 544 21.17 -12.08 13.55
N VAL A 545 22.00 -11.12 13.10
CA VAL A 545 23.44 -11.22 13.15
C VAL A 545 24.00 -10.00 13.87
N PRO A 546 24.15 -10.07 15.21
CA PRO A 546 24.54 -8.91 16.04
C PRO A 546 25.86 -8.29 15.66
N ASN A 547 26.79 -9.08 15.08
CA ASN A 547 28.11 -8.63 14.67
C ASN A 547 28.14 -7.90 13.31
N ALA A 548 27.04 -7.98 12.54
CA ALA A 548 26.96 -7.26 11.27
C ALA A 548 26.60 -5.78 11.51
N ASN A 549 27.53 -4.88 11.20
CA ASN A 549 27.40 -3.45 11.44
C ASN A 549 27.30 -2.59 10.18
N LEU A 550 27.52 -3.17 9.00
CA LEU A 550 27.44 -2.45 7.73
C LEU A 550 26.48 -3.15 6.77
N MET A 551 25.50 -2.39 6.27
CA MET A 551 24.61 -2.76 5.19
C MET A 551 24.95 -1.95 3.95
N VAL A 552 25.24 -2.60 2.84
CA VAL A 552 25.42 -1.98 1.53
C VAL A 552 24.29 -2.43 0.62
N VAL A 553 23.60 -1.50 -0.02
CA VAL A 553 22.52 -1.81 -0.98
C VAL A 553 22.93 -1.30 -2.35
N GLU A 554 23.09 -2.22 -3.27
CA GLU A 554 23.44 -1.96 -4.68
C GLU A 554 22.18 -1.54 -5.47
N ASN A 555 22.31 -0.56 -6.36
CA ASN A 555 21.20 -0.04 -7.18
C ASN A 555 19.96 0.24 -6.33
N ALA A 556 20.12 1.03 -5.28
CA ALA A 556 19.09 1.29 -4.28
C ALA A 556 17.81 1.91 -4.87
N GLU A 557 17.88 2.51 -6.07
CA GLU A 557 16.72 3.02 -6.80
C GLU A 557 15.69 1.94 -7.16
N ARG A 558 16.10 0.67 -7.22
CA ARG A 558 15.20 -0.45 -7.55
C ARG A 558 14.39 -0.98 -6.37
N PHE A 559 14.71 -0.53 -5.16
CA PHE A 559 14.02 -0.94 -3.95
C PHE A 559 12.96 0.07 -3.51
N GLY A 560 11.91 -0.42 -2.88
CA GLY A 560 10.96 0.42 -2.17
C GLY A 560 11.51 1.00 -0.87
N LEU A 561 10.96 2.13 -0.41
CA LEU A 561 11.35 2.75 0.86
C LEU A 561 11.19 1.79 2.04
N SER A 562 10.05 1.10 2.11
CA SER A 562 9.77 0.11 3.16
C SER A 562 10.76 -1.06 3.13
N GLN A 563 11.17 -1.54 1.94
CA GLN A 563 12.18 -2.59 1.79
C GLN A 563 13.56 -2.11 2.26
N LEU A 564 13.99 -0.92 1.81
CA LEU A 564 15.26 -0.33 2.25
C LEU A 564 15.30 -0.12 3.76
N HIS A 565 14.17 0.28 4.37
CA HIS A 565 14.04 0.41 5.80
C HIS A 565 14.18 -0.94 6.53
N GLN A 566 13.54 -2.00 6.02
CA GLN A 566 13.67 -3.36 6.56
C GLN A 566 15.11 -3.89 6.45
N LEU A 567 15.78 -3.66 5.31
CA LEU A 567 17.19 -4.01 5.12
C LEU A 567 18.08 -3.26 6.10
N ARG A 568 17.89 -1.94 6.25
CA ARG A 568 18.62 -1.14 7.25
C ARG A 568 18.44 -1.68 8.66
N GLY A 569 17.25 -2.16 9.00
CA GLY A 569 16.95 -2.75 10.32
C GLY A 569 17.66 -4.07 10.60
N ARG A 570 18.36 -4.66 9.62
CA ARG A 570 19.18 -5.88 9.82
C ARG A 570 20.54 -5.60 10.48
N VAL A 571 20.99 -4.38 10.47
CA VAL A 571 22.18 -3.92 11.21
C VAL A 571 21.75 -3.06 12.41
N GLY A 572 22.70 -2.75 13.30
CA GLY A 572 22.39 -1.98 14.53
C GLY A 572 21.78 -2.80 15.66
N ARG A 573 22.00 -4.11 15.67
CA ARG A 573 21.50 -5.03 16.70
C ARG A 573 22.54 -5.35 17.78
N GLY A 574 23.80 -5.03 17.52
CA GLY A 574 24.89 -5.10 18.49
C GLY A 574 25.15 -3.77 19.18
N SER A 575 26.20 -3.74 20.02
CA SER A 575 26.66 -2.52 20.71
C SER A 575 27.50 -1.60 19.80
N ALA A 576 27.98 -2.11 18.66
CA ALA A 576 28.82 -1.36 17.73
C ALA A 576 27.99 -0.36 16.91
N LYS A 577 28.60 0.78 16.58
CA LYS A 577 28.03 1.74 15.65
C LYS A 577 27.79 1.08 14.30
N SER A 578 26.66 1.38 13.67
CA SER A 578 26.23 0.71 12.44
C SER A 578 25.89 1.69 11.33
N TRP A 579 26.07 1.23 10.08
CA TRP A 579 25.91 2.05 8.89
C TRP A 579 25.10 1.34 7.81
N CYS A 580 24.37 2.15 7.03
CA CYS A 580 23.68 1.71 5.82
C CYS A 580 24.10 2.60 4.65
N VAL A 581 24.67 2.01 3.61
CA VAL A 581 25.12 2.72 2.41
C VAL A 581 24.24 2.31 1.23
N LEU A 582 23.55 3.27 0.67
CA LEU A 582 22.66 3.12 -0.49
C LEU A 582 23.39 3.63 -1.73
N LEU A 583 23.72 2.72 -2.65
CA LEU A 583 24.37 3.05 -3.92
C LEU A 583 23.34 3.27 -5.00
N SER A 584 23.39 4.43 -5.66
CA SER A 584 22.55 4.76 -6.79
C SER A 584 23.17 5.85 -7.64
N ASP A 585 23.20 5.64 -8.96
CA ASP A 585 23.61 6.64 -9.95
C ASP A 585 22.40 7.25 -10.70
N SER A 586 21.17 7.01 -10.21
CA SER A 586 19.96 7.55 -10.83
C SER A 586 19.91 9.07 -10.70
N ASP A 587 19.75 9.74 -11.84
CA ASP A 587 19.51 11.19 -11.92
C ASP A 587 18.04 11.57 -11.72
N ASN A 588 17.15 10.60 -11.57
CA ASN A 588 15.73 10.83 -11.35
C ASN A 588 15.49 11.53 -9.99
N GLU A 589 14.79 12.66 -10.03
CA GLU A 589 14.49 13.48 -8.86
C GLU A 589 13.66 12.74 -7.81
N ASP A 590 12.69 11.92 -8.23
CA ASP A 590 11.87 11.11 -7.32
C ASP A 590 12.72 10.07 -6.59
N THR A 591 13.67 9.46 -7.27
CA THR A 591 14.64 8.54 -6.64
C THR A 591 15.49 9.25 -5.59
N ARG A 592 16.05 10.41 -5.93
CA ARG A 592 16.83 11.22 -4.99
C ARG A 592 16.01 11.62 -3.77
N ARG A 593 14.76 12.01 -3.97
CA ARG A 593 13.83 12.35 -2.90
C ARG A 593 13.57 11.16 -1.98
N ARG A 594 13.30 9.97 -2.53
CA ARG A 594 13.10 8.74 -1.75
C ARG A 594 14.33 8.40 -0.90
N LEU A 595 15.52 8.34 -1.50
CA LEU A 595 16.74 7.99 -0.79
C LEU A 595 17.09 9.04 0.30
N LYS A 596 16.77 10.32 0.06
CA LYS A 596 16.96 11.40 1.03
C LYS A 596 16.13 11.18 2.29
N VAL A 597 14.89 10.70 2.18
CA VAL A 597 14.04 10.38 3.35
C VAL A 597 14.76 9.41 4.29
N LEU A 598 15.35 8.34 3.76
CA LEU A 598 16.08 7.34 4.56
C LEU A 598 17.34 7.89 5.24
N THR A 599 17.97 8.91 4.63
CA THR A 599 19.16 9.55 5.25
C THR A 599 18.77 10.53 6.38
N GLN A 600 17.53 11.02 6.39
CA GLN A 600 17.07 12.03 7.34
C GLN A 600 16.40 11.44 8.58
N THR A 601 15.81 10.26 8.48
CA THR A 601 15.10 9.65 9.61
C THR A 601 15.35 8.16 9.73
N ASN A 602 15.38 7.69 11.00
CA ASN A 602 15.36 6.27 11.34
C ASN A 602 13.96 5.78 11.73
N ASP A 603 12.99 6.67 11.83
CA ASP A 603 11.61 6.37 12.22
C ASP A 603 10.86 5.68 11.06
N GLY A 604 10.53 4.40 11.25
CA GLY A 604 9.86 3.60 10.23
C GLY A 604 8.44 4.08 9.91
N PHE A 605 7.72 4.68 10.86
CA PHE A 605 6.39 5.23 10.61
C PHE A 605 6.46 6.43 9.68
N LYS A 606 7.40 7.36 9.90
CA LYS A 606 7.63 8.50 9.00
C LYS A 606 8.07 8.07 7.61
N ILE A 607 8.92 7.03 7.52
CA ILE A 607 9.34 6.48 6.23
C ILE A 607 8.14 5.88 5.48
N SER A 608 7.26 5.21 6.19
CA SER A 608 6.06 4.61 5.59
C SER A 608 5.04 5.66 5.14
N GLU A 609 4.88 6.74 5.88
CA GLU A 609 4.05 7.89 5.47
C GLU A 609 4.59 8.54 4.18
N GLU A 610 5.90 8.73 4.10
CA GLU A 610 6.53 9.27 2.89
C GLU A 610 6.50 8.25 1.71
N ASP A 611 6.63 6.95 1.96
CA ASP A 611 6.49 5.91 0.92
C ASP A 611 5.07 5.93 0.33
N LEU A 612 4.05 6.03 1.18
CA LEU A 612 2.65 6.18 0.77
C LEU A 612 2.44 7.45 -0.06
N ARG A 613 3.02 8.58 0.38
CA ARG A 613 2.91 9.86 -0.30
C ARG A 613 3.58 9.87 -1.68
N LEU A 614 4.70 9.16 -1.83
CA LEU A 614 5.48 9.13 -3.07
C LEU A 614 4.96 8.14 -4.12
N ARG A 615 4.43 6.99 -3.69
CA ARG A 615 3.95 5.92 -4.57
C ARG A 615 2.46 6.00 -4.87
N GLY A 616 1.70 6.64 -3.97
CA GLY A 616 0.24 6.53 -3.97
C GLY A 616 -0.25 5.18 -3.42
N PRO A 617 -1.56 5.08 -3.11
CA PRO A 617 -2.14 3.90 -2.47
C PRO A 617 -2.21 2.68 -3.39
N GLY A 618 -2.25 2.86 -4.71
CA GLY A 618 -2.41 1.78 -5.68
C GLY A 618 -1.33 0.71 -5.60
N ASP A 619 -0.07 1.13 -5.44
CA ASP A 619 1.07 0.21 -5.31
C ASP A 619 1.19 -0.37 -3.90
N PHE A 620 0.67 0.32 -2.88
CA PHE A 620 0.72 -0.12 -1.49
C PHE A 620 -0.26 -1.27 -1.22
N PHE A 621 -1.44 -1.22 -1.83
CA PHE A 621 -2.46 -2.26 -1.69
C PHE A 621 -2.19 -3.50 -2.54
N GLY A 622 -1.33 -3.42 -3.57
CA GLY A 622 -0.92 -4.53 -4.43
C GLY A 622 -2.11 -5.34 -5.00
N GLN A 623 -1.92 -6.07 -6.10
CA GLN A 623 -2.95 -6.95 -6.69
C GLN A 623 -3.41 -8.12 -5.78
N ARG A 624 -2.97 -8.21 -4.52
CA ARG A 624 -3.11 -9.41 -3.67
C ARG A 624 -3.89 -9.24 -2.37
N GLN A 625 -4.43 -8.07 -2.04
CA GLN A 625 -5.32 -7.96 -0.87
C GLN A 625 -6.78 -8.13 -1.30
N HIS A 626 -7.20 -9.37 -1.46
CA HIS A 626 -8.60 -9.76 -1.59
C HIS A 626 -9.28 -9.45 -0.25
N GLY A 627 -10.17 -8.46 -0.22
CA GLY A 627 -11.00 -8.19 0.95
C GLY A 627 -11.41 -6.74 1.17
N LEU A 628 -10.65 -5.75 0.70
CA LEU A 628 -11.06 -4.34 0.81
C LEU A 628 -11.80 -3.88 -0.46
N PRO A 629 -12.87 -3.10 -0.30
CA PRO A 629 -13.55 -2.49 -1.43
C PRO A 629 -12.63 -1.53 -2.18
N THR A 630 -12.70 -1.52 -3.50
CA THR A 630 -11.97 -0.56 -4.33
C THR A 630 -12.52 0.84 -4.10
N LEU A 631 -11.67 1.77 -3.62
CA LEU A 631 -12.02 3.17 -3.46
C LEU A 631 -12.07 3.85 -4.84
N LYS A 632 -13.13 4.64 -5.08
CA LYS A 632 -13.39 5.30 -6.36
C LYS A 632 -13.04 6.78 -6.34
N ALA A 633 -13.34 7.47 -5.24
CA ALA A 633 -13.14 8.91 -5.04
C ALA A 633 -11.97 9.22 -4.11
N ALA A 634 -11.78 8.41 -3.07
CA ALA A 634 -10.77 8.63 -2.06
C ALA A 634 -9.38 8.17 -2.53
N ASP A 635 -8.39 9.02 -2.27
CA ASP A 635 -6.97 8.72 -2.45
C ASP A 635 -6.28 8.78 -1.08
N LEU A 636 -5.99 7.61 -0.51
CA LEU A 636 -5.40 7.49 0.81
C LEU A 636 -4.00 8.11 0.93
N SER A 637 -3.34 8.50 -0.18
CA SER A 637 -2.07 9.22 -0.13
C SER A 637 -2.22 10.70 0.27
N CYS A 638 -3.37 11.30 0.01
CA CYS A 638 -3.64 12.71 0.27
C CYS A 638 -4.87 12.96 1.17
N ASP A 639 -5.76 11.98 1.32
CA ASP A 639 -7.04 12.15 2.04
C ASP A 639 -7.01 11.62 3.49
N MET A 640 -5.81 11.43 4.10
CA MET A 640 -5.65 10.87 5.45
C MET A 640 -6.42 11.66 6.53
N ARG A 641 -6.45 13.00 6.44
CA ARG A 641 -7.20 13.83 7.37
C ARG A 641 -8.71 13.60 7.27
N LEU A 642 -9.22 13.47 6.04
CA LEU A 642 -10.64 13.16 5.82
C LEU A 642 -10.98 11.76 6.32
N LEU A 643 -10.05 10.83 6.25
CA LEU A 643 -10.20 9.50 6.82
C LEU A 643 -10.37 9.55 8.35
N GLU A 644 -9.55 10.32 9.05
CA GLU A 644 -9.67 10.49 10.51
C GLU A 644 -11.00 11.14 10.88
N GLU A 645 -11.41 12.18 10.14
CA GLU A 645 -12.70 12.84 10.31
C GLU A 645 -13.87 11.85 10.09
N ALA A 646 -13.80 11.03 9.04
CA ALA A 646 -14.82 10.03 8.70
C ALA A 646 -14.88 8.88 9.72
N GLN A 647 -13.73 8.43 10.25
CA GLN A 647 -13.69 7.42 11.31
C GLN A 647 -14.29 7.93 12.62
N SER A 648 -13.96 9.17 13.00
CA SER A 648 -14.57 9.78 14.19
C SER A 648 -16.09 9.86 14.06
N ALA A 649 -16.57 10.36 12.93
CA ALA A 649 -18.02 10.45 12.65
C ALA A 649 -18.72 9.08 12.65
N ALA A 650 -18.05 8.04 12.11
CA ALA A 650 -18.57 6.68 12.13
C ALA A 650 -18.65 6.11 13.55
N ASN A 651 -17.68 6.43 14.41
CA ASN A 651 -17.69 6.05 15.80
C ASN A 651 -18.86 6.71 16.54
N ASP A 652 -18.98 8.02 16.42
CA ASP A 652 -20.04 8.79 17.08
C ASP A 652 -21.44 8.31 16.67
N LEU A 653 -21.64 8.02 15.37
CA LEU A 653 -22.90 7.49 14.88
C LEU A 653 -23.22 6.11 15.46
N LEU A 654 -22.24 5.18 15.40
CA LEU A 654 -22.44 3.79 15.83
C LEU A 654 -22.43 3.62 17.35
N ASP A 655 -21.93 4.59 18.12
CA ASP A 655 -22.11 4.63 19.57
C ASP A 655 -23.57 4.96 19.93
N GLY A 656 -24.24 5.77 19.10
CA GLY A 656 -25.66 6.10 19.26
C GLY A 656 -26.62 5.05 18.67
N ASP A 657 -26.27 4.44 17.53
CA ASP A 657 -27.07 3.39 16.86
C ASP A 657 -26.17 2.24 16.36
N PRO A 658 -25.77 1.31 17.25
CA PRO A 658 -24.82 0.26 16.94
C PRO A 658 -25.23 -0.68 15.80
N ALA A 659 -26.53 -0.81 15.54
CA ALA A 659 -27.08 -1.70 14.50
C ALA A 659 -27.56 -0.95 13.25
N LEU A 660 -27.48 0.38 13.20
CA LEU A 660 -28.11 1.23 12.18
C LEU A 660 -29.58 0.87 11.99
N SER A 661 -30.31 0.78 13.09
CA SER A 661 -31.73 0.39 13.14
C SER A 661 -32.67 1.58 12.93
N ASP A 662 -32.20 2.80 13.09
CA ASP A 662 -32.99 4.00 12.83
C ASP A 662 -33.36 4.06 11.33
N PRO A 663 -34.64 4.30 10.98
CA PRO A 663 -35.08 4.51 9.60
C PRO A 663 -34.26 5.57 8.84
N ALA A 664 -33.77 6.61 9.53
CA ALA A 664 -32.89 7.63 8.95
C ALA A 664 -31.56 7.07 8.44
N HIS A 665 -31.10 5.96 8.99
CA HIS A 665 -29.85 5.30 8.61
C HIS A 665 -30.05 4.17 7.58
N ALA A 666 -31.26 3.93 7.11
CA ALA A 666 -31.58 2.80 6.22
C ALA A 666 -30.81 2.85 4.88
N LEU A 667 -30.58 4.04 4.32
CA LEU A 667 -29.80 4.21 3.09
C LEU A 667 -28.31 3.92 3.32
N LEU A 668 -27.75 4.40 4.43
CA LEU A 668 -26.39 4.10 4.85
C LEU A 668 -26.22 2.59 5.03
N ARG A 669 -27.12 1.93 5.74
CA ARG A 669 -27.10 0.48 5.94
C ARG A 669 -27.08 -0.29 4.62
N ARG A 670 -27.97 0.04 3.69
CA ARG A 670 -28.00 -0.58 2.35
C ARG A 670 -26.71 -0.35 1.58
N ARG A 671 -26.08 0.82 1.72
CA ARG A 671 -24.83 1.14 1.05
C ARG A 671 -23.67 0.32 1.62
N ILE A 672 -23.63 0.14 2.94
CA ILE A 672 -22.66 -0.72 3.63
C ILE A 672 -22.85 -2.17 3.19
N ASP A 673 -24.07 -2.71 3.26
CA ASP A 673 -24.36 -4.09 2.86
C ASP A 673 -23.96 -4.35 1.41
N ARG A 674 -24.22 -3.40 0.50
CA ARG A 674 -23.79 -3.50 -0.91
C ARG A 674 -22.26 -3.46 -1.06
N LEU A 675 -21.55 -2.63 -0.29
CA LEU A 675 -20.10 -2.51 -0.34
C LEU A 675 -19.40 -3.81 0.07
N PHE A 676 -19.95 -4.52 1.05
CA PHE A 676 -19.38 -5.75 1.60
C PHE A 676 -19.94 -7.02 0.97
N ALA A 677 -21.18 -7.03 0.43
CA ALA A 677 -21.75 -8.19 -0.28
C ALA A 677 -20.99 -8.54 -1.57
N VAL A 678 -20.40 -7.58 -2.26
CA VAL A 678 -19.56 -7.80 -3.45
C VAL A 678 -18.28 -8.58 -3.10
N ASN A 679 -17.88 -8.59 -1.82
CA ASN A 679 -16.65 -9.22 -1.32
C ASN A 679 -16.87 -10.52 -0.55
N GLU A 680 -18.11 -10.97 -0.34
CA GLU A 680 -18.38 -12.26 0.36
C GLU A 680 -17.84 -13.49 -0.38
N GLY A 681 -17.42 -13.37 -1.65
CA GLY A 681 -16.64 -14.38 -2.36
C GLY A 681 -15.16 -14.49 -1.93
N GLY A 682 -14.66 -13.60 -1.04
CA GLY A 682 -13.26 -13.54 -0.61
C GLY A 682 -13.04 -13.33 0.89
N LEU A 683 -14.11 -13.25 1.71
CA LEU A 683 -14.04 -13.02 3.17
C LEU A 683 -14.51 -14.22 4.01
N ASN A 684 -14.71 -15.41 3.38
CA ASN A 684 -14.97 -16.67 4.10
C ASN A 684 -13.70 -17.45 4.38
#